data_01678f5c78b6684428bafc67e4b0a571
#
_entry.id   01678f5c78b6684428bafc67e4b0a571
#
_cell.length_a   1.000
_cell.length_b   1.000
_cell.length_c   1.000
_cell.angle_alpha   90.00
_cell.angle_beta   90.00
_cell.angle_gamma   90.00
#
_symmetry.space_group_name_H-M   'P 1'
#
loop_
_entity.id
_entity.type
_entity.pdbx_description
1 polymer ?
#
loop_
_entity_poly.entity_id
_entity_poly.type
_entity_poly.pdbx_seq_one_letter_code
_entity_poly.pdbx_strand_id
1 'polypeptide(L)'
;MPRKVTLENTRNIGIMAHIDAGKTTTTERILYYTGVNYKIGETHEGTATMDWMEQEQERGITLTSAATTCYWKGSKNQFPQTRINIIDTPGHVDFTVEVERSLRVLDGSVTVMCAKGGVEPQSETVWRQADHYHVPRMVYVNKMDITGADFYHVLDMIHDRLKCNAVPIQLPIGKEDTFKGIIDLVEMDADIYYDQLGKDMRVEPIPEDMVDLANEYREKLLDAVSMFDDEIMEMYLEGQEIPASKIRAAIRKATLAVEMVPVTCGSSYRNKGVQKLLDAVVDYMPAPTDIEAIKGVNPKTEEEEDRHASDDEPFAALAFKIMTDPYVGRLSFFRVYSGTLNTGSAVLNATKNKRERVGRLLQMHANHREDLETVYAGDIAAMVGLKNTTTGDTLCDEKNPIILESMEFPEPVIRVAIEPKTKAGQEKMGIALAKLAEEDPTFRAYTDEETGQTIIAGMGELHLEIIVDRLLREFKVEANVGAPQVAYKETVRKKVNHETKYKRQSGGSGQYGHVKITLEPNESGKGYEFVNAVVGGAIPKEYIPAIDAGIQGAMQAGVLAGYPVVDVKVTLYDGSYHEVDSSEMAFKIAGSMAFKEAMREADPVLLEPIMKVCVIVPDEYMGDVIGDLNARRGQIQGYEMRSGAQQIDAFVPLSEMFGYATNLRSRTQGRGQYTMEPSHYVELPKSLQEKLVSKRSGHEA
;
A
#
# COMPACT_ATOMS: atom_id res chain seq x y z
N MET A 1 -2.48 11.48 -32.65
CA MET A 1 -2.71 12.91 -32.38
C MET A 1 -1.54 13.45 -31.57
N PRO A 2 -1.19 14.75 -31.67
CA PRO A 2 -0.15 15.29 -30.80
C PRO A 2 -0.61 15.32 -29.34
N ARG A 3 0.34 15.21 -28.41
CA ARG A 3 0.13 15.32 -26.96
C ARG A 3 -0.59 16.62 -26.60
N LYS A 4 -1.66 16.54 -25.81
CA LYS A 4 -2.46 17.72 -25.38
C LYS A 4 -1.73 18.61 -24.37
N VAL A 5 -0.94 17.99 -23.50
CA VAL A 5 -0.17 18.65 -22.44
C VAL A 5 1.23 18.07 -22.41
N THR A 6 2.27 18.89 -22.26
CA THR A 6 3.66 18.41 -22.20
C THR A 6 3.93 17.62 -20.92
N LEU A 7 4.97 16.79 -20.94
CA LEU A 7 5.42 16.04 -19.74
C LEU A 7 5.75 16.97 -18.56
N GLU A 8 6.36 18.09 -18.83
CA GLU A 8 6.73 19.10 -17.82
C GLU A 8 5.51 19.70 -17.12
N ASN A 9 4.36 19.75 -17.80
CA ASN A 9 3.09 20.25 -17.29
C ASN A 9 2.14 19.10 -16.86
N THR A 10 2.68 17.97 -16.48
CA THR A 10 1.94 16.82 -15.95
C THR A 10 2.36 16.56 -14.51
N ARG A 11 1.38 16.24 -13.65
CA ARG A 11 1.59 15.87 -12.25
C ARG A 11 0.82 14.58 -11.96
N ASN A 12 1.53 13.58 -11.47
CA ASN A 12 0.94 12.32 -11.03
C ASN A 12 1.03 12.26 -9.50
N ILE A 13 -0.05 12.60 -8.83
CA ILE A 13 -0.07 12.73 -7.38
C ILE A 13 -1.06 11.76 -6.70
N GLY A 14 -0.72 11.36 -5.49
CA GLY A 14 -1.61 10.67 -4.58
C GLY A 14 -2.09 11.59 -3.46
N ILE A 15 -3.32 11.40 -3.04
CA ILE A 15 -3.84 12.04 -1.84
C ILE A 15 -3.96 10.97 -0.77
N MET A 16 -3.23 11.15 0.32
CA MET A 16 -3.10 10.22 1.41
C MET A 16 -3.50 10.86 2.72
N ALA A 17 -4.14 10.11 3.59
CA ALA A 17 -4.57 10.61 4.88
C ALA A 17 -4.94 9.46 5.82
N HIS A 18 -4.97 9.73 7.12
CA HIS A 18 -5.67 8.87 8.06
C HIS A 18 -7.20 9.02 7.91
N ILE A 19 -7.95 8.13 8.54
CA ILE A 19 -9.41 8.16 8.57
C ILE A 19 -9.86 9.52 9.15
N ASP A 20 -10.89 10.10 8.57
CA ASP A 20 -11.49 11.37 9.00
C ASP A 20 -10.60 12.62 8.91
N ALA A 21 -9.46 12.58 8.24
CA ALA A 21 -8.66 13.79 7.98
C ALA A 21 -9.29 14.74 6.94
N GLY A 22 -10.30 14.27 6.22
CA GLY A 22 -10.97 15.03 5.18
C GLY A 22 -10.37 14.83 3.80
N LYS A 23 -9.77 13.68 3.54
CA LYS A 23 -9.18 13.30 2.25
C LYS A 23 -10.19 13.39 1.10
N THR A 24 -11.29 12.67 1.20
CA THR A 24 -12.33 12.64 0.16
C THR A 24 -12.95 14.02 -0.08
N THR A 25 -13.22 14.77 1.00
CA THR A 25 -13.68 16.15 0.89
C THR A 25 -12.68 17.03 0.12
N THR A 26 -11.39 16.88 0.41
CA THR A 26 -10.35 17.64 -0.30
C THR A 26 -10.32 17.28 -1.79
N THR A 27 -10.38 16.00 -2.13
CA THR A 27 -10.42 15.53 -3.52
C THR A 27 -11.65 16.06 -4.25
N GLU A 28 -12.83 16.01 -3.63
CA GLU A 28 -14.06 16.55 -4.21
C GLU A 28 -13.98 18.05 -4.46
N ARG A 29 -13.33 18.83 -3.57
CA ARG A 29 -13.10 20.28 -3.79
C ARG A 29 -12.13 20.54 -4.93
N ILE A 30 -11.09 19.73 -5.07
CA ILE A 30 -10.18 19.80 -6.21
C ILE A 30 -10.94 19.56 -7.52
N LEU A 31 -11.78 18.55 -7.59
CA LEU A 31 -12.60 18.26 -8.77
C LEU A 31 -13.59 19.41 -9.07
N TYR A 32 -14.14 20.01 -8.06
CA TYR A 32 -15.04 21.16 -8.22
C TYR A 32 -14.31 22.40 -8.77
N TYR A 33 -13.17 22.78 -8.18
CA TYR A 33 -12.43 23.97 -8.62
C TYR A 33 -11.75 23.81 -9.98
N THR A 34 -11.46 22.59 -10.39
CA THR A 34 -10.91 22.27 -11.72
C THR A 34 -11.97 22.07 -12.79
N GLY A 35 -13.25 22.17 -12.42
CA GLY A 35 -14.39 22.09 -13.36
C GLY A 35 -14.77 20.67 -13.79
N VAL A 36 -14.25 19.64 -13.15
CA VAL A 36 -14.65 18.24 -13.40
C VAL A 36 -16.05 17.98 -12.85
N ASN A 37 -16.35 18.50 -11.66
CA ASN A 37 -17.66 18.43 -11.03
C ASN A 37 -18.35 19.81 -11.03
N TYR A 38 -19.64 19.83 -11.36
CA TYR A 38 -20.45 21.03 -11.31
C TYR A 38 -21.08 21.30 -9.94
N LYS A 39 -21.15 20.28 -9.11
CA LYS A 39 -21.68 20.34 -7.74
C LYS A 39 -20.64 19.82 -6.77
N ILE A 40 -20.67 20.36 -5.57
CA ILE A 40 -19.84 19.88 -4.47
C ILE A 40 -20.44 18.57 -3.96
N GLY A 41 -19.65 17.48 -4.01
CA GLY A 41 -19.98 16.19 -3.40
C GLY A 41 -19.61 16.18 -1.90
N GLU A 42 -20.42 15.51 -1.09
CA GLU A 42 -20.20 15.35 0.35
C GLU A 42 -20.13 13.86 0.73
N THR A 43 -19.13 13.50 1.51
CA THR A 43 -18.91 12.11 1.95
C THR A 43 -20.06 11.61 2.84
N HIS A 44 -20.52 12.46 3.76
CA HIS A 44 -21.62 12.11 4.68
C HIS A 44 -22.97 11.95 4.01
N GLU A 45 -23.15 12.53 2.82
CA GLU A 45 -24.37 12.41 2.03
C GLU A 45 -24.28 11.29 0.98
N GLY A 46 -23.15 10.58 0.89
CA GLY A 46 -22.90 9.55 -0.12
C GLY A 46 -22.85 10.08 -1.56
N THR A 47 -22.57 11.37 -1.73
CA THR A 47 -22.54 12.05 -3.04
C THR A 47 -21.13 12.27 -3.60
N ALA A 48 -20.10 11.78 -2.91
CA ALA A 48 -18.71 11.91 -3.31
C ALA A 48 -18.43 11.09 -4.60
N THR A 49 -17.83 11.75 -5.59
CA THR A 49 -17.64 11.16 -6.94
C THR A 49 -16.54 10.11 -6.97
N MET A 50 -15.53 10.22 -6.12
CA MET A 50 -14.42 9.28 -6.03
C MET A 50 -14.76 8.01 -5.25
N ASP A 51 -15.74 8.05 -4.36
CA ASP A 51 -16.29 6.91 -3.65
C ASP A 51 -17.40 6.26 -4.50
N TRP A 52 -17.01 5.44 -5.45
CA TRP A 52 -17.94 4.88 -6.45
C TRP A 52 -18.63 3.57 -6.01
N MET A 53 -18.10 2.90 -5.00
CA MET A 53 -18.71 1.68 -4.45
C MET A 53 -19.82 2.04 -3.46
N GLU A 54 -20.92 1.29 -3.48
CA GLU A 54 -21.99 1.45 -2.48
C GLU A 54 -21.48 1.34 -1.05
N GLN A 55 -20.56 0.42 -0.79
CA GLN A 55 -19.94 0.24 0.53
C GLN A 55 -19.15 1.46 0.98
N GLU A 56 -18.47 2.14 0.05
CA GLU A 56 -17.74 3.38 0.33
C GLU A 56 -18.70 4.51 0.72
N GLN A 57 -19.79 4.64 -0.04
CA GLN A 57 -20.81 5.65 0.19
C GLN A 57 -21.58 5.45 1.51
N GLU A 58 -21.97 4.21 1.80
CA GLU A 58 -22.68 3.85 3.04
C GLU A 58 -21.82 4.00 4.29
N ARG A 59 -20.52 3.66 4.20
CA ARG A 59 -19.59 3.71 5.34
C ARG A 59 -18.88 5.05 5.49
N GLY A 60 -18.91 5.89 4.44
CA GLY A 60 -18.21 7.16 4.39
C GLY A 60 -16.68 7.03 4.41
N ILE A 61 -16.14 5.92 3.93
CA ILE A 61 -14.70 5.62 3.87
C ILE A 61 -14.29 5.16 2.48
N THR A 62 -13.09 5.51 2.06
CA THR A 62 -12.49 5.01 0.81
C THR A 62 -11.91 3.62 1.04
N LEU A 63 -12.35 2.65 0.25
CA LEU A 63 -11.91 1.25 0.33
C LEU A 63 -10.94 0.87 -0.77
N THR A 64 -11.10 1.46 -1.96
CA THR A 64 -10.28 1.20 -3.13
C THR A 64 -9.69 2.49 -3.69
N SER A 65 -8.52 2.39 -4.31
CA SER A 65 -7.92 3.54 -5.00
C SER A 65 -8.77 3.91 -6.22
N ALA A 66 -9.07 5.19 -6.37
CA ALA A 66 -9.74 5.75 -7.53
C ALA A 66 -8.83 6.75 -8.23
N ALA A 67 -8.75 6.67 -9.56
CA ALA A 67 -7.94 7.57 -10.37
C ALA A 67 -8.84 8.55 -11.13
N THR A 68 -8.43 9.82 -11.18
CA THR A 68 -9.10 10.84 -11.97
C THR A 68 -8.09 11.83 -12.53
N THR A 69 -8.48 12.49 -13.61
CA THR A 69 -7.67 13.52 -14.26
C THR A 69 -8.39 14.86 -14.21
N CYS A 70 -7.67 15.91 -13.86
CA CYS A 70 -8.15 17.27 -13.91
C CYS A 70 -7.07 18.21 -14.48
N TYR A 71 -7.47 19.45 -14.78
CA TYR A 71 -6.59 20.44 -15.36
C TYR A 71 -6.63 21.73 -14.53
N TRP A 72 -5.47 22.33 -14.32
CA TRP A 72 -5.32 23.54 -13.54
C TRP A 72 -4.44 24.56 -14.23
N LYS A 73 -4.83 25.82 -14.20
CA LYS A 73 -4.07 26.96 -14.74
C LYS A 73 -3.56 27.94 -13.67
N GLY A 74 -3.82 27.61 -12.42
CA GLY A 74 -3.50 28.46 -11.27
C GLY A 74 -4.68 29.29 -10.77
N SER A 75 -4.65 29.67 -9.50
CA SER A 75 -5.67 30.53 -8.87
C SER A 75 -5.78 31.91 -9.51
N LYS A 76 -4.71 32.38 -10.17
CA LYS A 76 -4.62 33.66 -10.91
C LYS A 76 -4.34 33.44 -12.41
N ASN A 77 -4.58 32.26 -12.94
CA ASN A 77 -4.22 31.85 -14.31
C ASN A 77 -2.72 32.04 -14.66
N GLN A 78 -1.85 31.90 -13.69
CA GLN A 78 -0.40 32.12 -13.83
C GLN A 78 0.36 30.94 -14.46
N PHE A 79 -0.26 29.76 -14.58
CA PHE A 79 0.36 28.57 -15.16
C PHE A 79 -0.16 28.27 -16.57
N PRO A 80 0.64 27.61 -17.41
CA PRO A 80 0.10 26.91 -18.56
C PRO A 80 -0.87 25.83 -18.09
N GLN A 81 -1.72 25.35 -18.98
CA GLN A 81 -2.64 24.26 -18.64
C GLN A 81 -1.86 23.04 -18.15
N THR A 82 -1.99 22.72 -16.87
CA THR A 82 -1.31 21.60 -16.22
C THR A 82 -2.31 20.47 -16.00
N ARG A 83 -1.93 19.27 -16.42
CA ARG A 83 -2.69 18.05 -16.19
C ARG A 83 -2.29 17.45 -14.84
N ILE A 84 -3.28 17.21 -14.01
CA ILE A 84 -3.09 16.59 -12.71
C ILE A 84 -3.84 15.27 -12.69
N ASN A 85 -3.12 14.18 -12.63
CA ASN A 85 -3.68 12.86 -12.39
C ASN A 85 -3.65 12.59 -10.89
N ILE A 86 -4.80 12.34 -10.31
CA ILE A 86 -4.97 12.14 -8.87
C ILE A 86 -5.35 10.69 -8.63
N ILE A 87 -4.63 10.02 -7.75
CA ILE A 87 -5.02 8.74 -7.19
C ILE A 87 -5.43 8.96 -5.74
N ASP A 88 -6.70 8.76 -5.45
CA ASP A 88 -7.26 8.79 -4.10
C ASP A 88 -7.10 7.41 -3.46
N THR A 89 -6.49 7.32 -2.28
CA THR A 89 -6.12 6.07 -1.62
C THR A 89 -6.92 5.82 -0.35
N PRO A 90 -7.16 4.55 0.03
CA PRO A 90 -7.77 4.24 1.31
C PRO A 90 -6.98 4.78 2.50
N GLY A 91 -7.69 5.15 3.57
CA GLY A 91 -7.07 5.55 4.84
C GLY A 91 -7.04 4.45 5.90
N HIS A 92 -7.63 3.29 5.63
CA HIS A 92 -7.76 2.20 6.60
C HIS A 92 -6.63 1.17 6.46
N VAL A 93 -6.13 0.66 7.60
CA VAL A 93 -4.97 -0.26 7.63
C VAL A 93 -5.17 -1.59 6.90
N ASP A 94 -6.39 -2.10 6.85
CA ASP A 94 -6.70 -3.33 6.10
C ASP A 94 -6.46 -3.17 4.59
N PHE A 95 -6.37 -1.92 4.10
CA PHE A 95 -6.18 -1.56 2.71
C PHE A 95 -4.84 -0.87 2.43
N THR A 96 -3.84 -1.05 3.29
CA THR A 96 -2.48 -0.47 3.10
C THR A 96 -1.83 -0.88 1.78
N VAL A 97 -2.20 -2.03 1.24
CA VAL A 97 -1.75 -2.51 -0.07
C VAL A 97 -2.22 -1.60 -1.22
N GLU A 98 -3.42 -1.06 -1.13
CA GLU A 98 -3.89 -0.08 -2.11
C GLU A 98 -3.05 1.20 -2.07
N VAL A 99 -2.62 1.61 -0.88
CA VAL A 99 -1.69 2.74 -0.70
C VAL A 99 -0.34 2.42 -1.31
N GLU A 100 0.20 1.25 -1.06
CA GLU A 100 1.50 0.81 -1.57
C GLU A 100 1.54 0.71 -3.10
N ARG A 101 0.50 0.12 -3.70
CA ARG A 101 0.32 0.13 -5.16
C ARG A 101 0.34 1.54 -5.73
N SER A 102 -0.38 2.45 -5.09
CA SER A 102 -0.46 3.84 -5.53
C SER A 102 0.88 4.53 -5.42
N LEU A 103 1.58 4.40 -4.30
CA LEU A 103 2.91 4.96 -4.09
C LEU A 103 3.94 4.51 -5.13
N ARG A 104 3.82 3.27 -5.61
CA ARG A 104 4.73 2.71 -6.62
C ARG A 104 4.63 3.43 -7.96
N VAL A 105 3.47 3.95 -8.31
CA VAL A 105 3.19 4.56 -9.63
C VAL A 105 3.06 6.08 -9.58
N LEU A 106 3.03 6.68 -8.40
CA LEU A 106 2.96 8.12 -8.21
C LEU A 106 4.35 8.77 -8.28
N ASP A 107 4.36 10.02 -8.72
CA ASP A 107 5.57 10.85 -8.71
C ASP A 107 5.68 11.68 -7.44
N GLY A 108 4.56 12.06 -6.86
CA GLY A 108 4.49 12.82 -5.62
C GLY A 108 3.21 12.54 -4.84
N SER A 109 3.15 12.94 -3.58
CA SER A 109 1.97 12.78 -2.75
C SER A 109 1.66 14.02 -1.92
N VAL A 110 0.36 14.20 -1.65
CA VAL A 110 -0.15 15.17 -0.70
C VAL A 110 -0.70 14.40 0.50
N THR A 111 -0.12 14.63 1.66
CA THR A 111 -0.62 14.04 2.91
C THR A 111 -1.54 15.03 3.60
N VAL A 112 -2.80 14.67 3.73
CA VAL A 112 -3.82 15.46 4.40
C VAL A 112 -3.83 15.10 5.88
N MET A 113 -3.63 16.08 6.74
CA MET A 113 -3.62 15.92 8.20
C MET A 113 -4.71 16.78 8.82
N CYS A 114 -5.34 16.28 9.87
CA CYS A 114 -6.33 17.04 10.62
C CYS A 114 -5.63 18.06 11.54
N ALA A 115 -6.06 19.32 11.53
CA ALA A 115 -5.50 20.38 12.36
C ALA A 115 -5.65 20.14 13.87
N LYS A 116 -6.55 19.25 14.28
CA LYS A 116 -6.75 18.85 15.67
C LYS A 116 -5.96 17.59 16.04
N GLY A 117 -6.08 16.53 15.24
CA GLY A 117 -5.45 15.24 15.51
C GLY A 117 -3.97 15.18 15.11
N GLY A 118 -3.59 15.92 14.11
CA GLY A 118 -2.21 15.96 13.60
C GLY A 118 -1.74 14.63 13.04
N VAL A 119 -0.57 14.19 13.50
CA VAL A 119 0.02 12.91 13.06
C VAL A 119 -0.59 11.78 13.86
N GLU A 120 -1.31 10.91 13.17
CA GLU A 120 -1.90 9.70 13.72
C GLU A 120 -1.12 8.45 13.27
N PRO A 121 -1.30 7.28 13.91
CA PRO A 121 -0.54 6.07 13.56
C PRO A 121 -0.65 5.65 12.09
N GLN A 122 -1.84 5.82 11.51
CA GLN A 122 -2.04 5.58 10.08
C GLN A 122 -1.22 6.53 9.21
N SER A 123 -1.11 7.81 9.63
CA SER A 123 -0.26 8.77 8.94
C SER A 123 1.21 8.36 8.98
N GLU A 124 1.68 7.82 10.12
CA GLU A 124 3.05 7.33 10.26
C GLU A 124 3.32 6.12 9.36
N THR A 125 2.36 5.21 9.25
CA THR A 125 2.48 4.03 8.37
C THR A 125 2.57 4.42 6.91
N VAL A 126 1.66 5.26 6.44
CA VAL A 126 1.66 5.77 5.06
C VAL A 126 2.94 6.57 4.77
N TRP A 127 3.39 7.36 5.75
CA TRP A 127 4.63 8.14 5.63
C TRP A 127 5.86 7.25 5.46
N ARG A 128 5.98 6.18 6.25
CA ARG A 128 7.07 5.20 6.12
C ARG A 128 7.05 4.47 4.78
N GLN A 129 5.87 4.12 4.28
CA GLN A 129 5.73 3.55 2.94
C GLN A 129 6.21 4.52 1.86
N ALA A 130 5.85 5.79 1.98
CA ALA A 130 6.33 6.83 1.06
C ALA A 130 7.85 7.05 1.16
N ASP A 131 8.45 6.92 2.34
CA ASP A 131 9.91 6.94 2.51
C ASP A 131 10.59 5.78 1.78
N HIS A 132 9.99 4.58 1.87
CA HIS A 132 10.51 3.39 1.19
C HIS A 132 10.63 3.58 -0.34
N TYR A 133 9.66 4.24 -0.95
CA TYR A 133 9.66 4.54 -2.39
C TYR A 133 10.28 5.88 -2.76
N HIS A 134 10.84 6.62 -1.81
CA HIS A 134 11.45 7.95 -2.02
C HIS A 134 10.52 8.95 -2.73
N VAL A 135 9.25 8.93 -2.37
CA VAL A 135 8.23 9.79 -3.00
C VAL A 135 8.31 11.20 -2.43
N PRO A 136 8.52 12.25 -3.26
CA PRO A 136 8.38 13.64 -2.86
C PRO A 136 6.99 13.93 -2.29
N ARG A 137 6.94 14.67 -1.18
CA ARG A 137 5.71 14.90 -0.41
C ARG A 137 5.51 16.34 -0.04
N MET A 138 4.26 16.70 0.14
CA MET A 138 3.83 17.91 0.82
C MET A 138 2.71 17.57 1.82
N VAL A 139 2.52 18.42 2.80
CA VAL A 139 1.48 18.28 3.83
C VAL A 139 0.43 19.36 3.65
N TYR A 140 -0.81 18.96 3.75
CA TYR A 140 -1.97 19.86 3.82
C TYR A 140 -2.66 19.69 5.17
N VAL A 141 -2.54 20.70 6.03
CA VAL A 141 -3.21 20.73 7.34
C VAL A 141 -4.64 21.21 7.12
N ASN A 142 -5.56 20.26 7.13
CA ASN A 142 -6.97 20.45 6.85
C ASN A 142 -7.77 20.65 8.15
N LYS A 143 -9.02 21.04 7.99
CA LYS A 143 -9.97 21.27 9.11
C LYS A 143 -9.53 22.37 10.09
N MET A 144 -8.96 23.45 9.58
CA MET A 144 -8.60 24.61 10.40
C MET A 144 -9.80 25.31 11.06
N ASP A 145 -11.01 24.97 10.62
CA ASP A 145 -12.30 25.52 11.08
C ASP A 145 -12.89 24.79 12.30
N ILE A 146 -12.38 23.61 12.65
CA ILE A 146 -12.96 22.84 13.76
C ILE A 146 -12.41 23.27 15.12
N THR A 147 -13.21 23.01 16.16
CA THR A 147 -12.80 23.28 17.55
C THR A 147 -11.59 22.45 17.95
N GLY A 148 -10.56 23.09 18.45
CA GLY A 148 -9.28 22.48 18.82
C GLY A 148 -8.25 22.46 17.68
N ALA A 149 -8.52 23.11 16.54
CA ALA A 149 -7.55 23.24 15.45
C ALA A 149 -6.35 24.08 15.89
N ASP A 150 -5.15 23.54 15.67
CA ASP A 150 -3.88 24.19 15.97
C ASP A 150 -2.80 23.78 14.95
N PHE A 151 -2.55 24.64 13.99
CA PHE A 151 -1.57 24.42 12.93
C PHE A 151 -0.15 24.20 13.46
N TYR A 152 0.26 25.00 14.45
CA TYR A 152 1.63 24.98 14.96
C TYR A 152 1.90 23.72 15.80
N HIS A 153 0.89 23.27 16.53
CA HIS A 153 0.98 21.99 17.23
C HIS A 153 1.12 20.80 16.27
N VAL A 154 0.36 20.80 15.17
CA VAL A 154 0.50 19.78 14.12
C VAL A 154 1.90 19.83 13.50
N LEU A 155 2.44 21.01 13.25
CA LEU A 155 3.80 21.17 12.73
C LEU A 155 4.86 20.57 13.68
N ASP A 156 4.73 20.80 14.98
CA ASP A 156 5.60 20.20 16.00
C ASP A 156 5.49 18.67 16.01
N MET A 157 4.26 18.14 15.91
CA MET A 157 4.03 16.70 15.81
C MET A 157 4.69 16.09 14.57
N ILE A 158 4.64 16.76 13.44
CA ILE A 158 5.30 16.30 12.20
C ILE A 158 6.82 16.19 12.42
N HIS A 159 7.44 17.21 13.01
CA HIS A 159 8.87 17.20 13.33
C HIS A 159 9.25 16.07 14.29
N ASP A 160 8.47 15.89 15.36
CA ASP A 160 8.78 14.91 16.40
C ASP A 160 8.55 13.47 15.99
N ARG A 161 7.49 13.20 15.24
CA ARG A 161 7.05 11.84 14.92
C ARG A 161 7.50 11.36 13.57
N LEU A 162 7.47 12.21 12.55
CA LEU A 162 7.85 11.85 11.18
C LEU A 162 9.34 12.12 10.91
N LYS A 163 10.01 12.85 11.78
CA LYS A 163 11.45 13.17 11.70
C LYS A 163 11.87 13.74 10.33
N CYS A 164 11.00 14.54 9.74
CA CYS A 164 11.23 15.16 8.45
C CYS A 164 11.43 16.68 8.58
N ASN A 165 12.04 17.28 7.55
CA ASN A 165 12.22 18.72 7.45
C ASN A 165 10.95 19.38 6.90
N ALA A 166 9.90 19.45 7.72
CA ALA A 166 8.66 20.10 7.36
C ALA A 166 8.76 21.61 7.55
N VAL A 167 8.55 22.36 6.48
CA VAL A 167 8.68 23.80 6.46
C VAL A 167 7.39 24.43 5.96
N PRO A 168 6.71 25.27 6.76
CA PRO A 168 5.53 25.98 6.31
C PRO A 168 5.84 26.90 5.14
N ILE A 169 5.03 26.83 4.11
CA ILE A 169 5.00 27.80 3.00
C ILE A 169 3.77 28.71 3.08
N GLN A 170 2.86 28.36 3.97
CA GLN A 170 1.64 29.08 4.28
C GLN A 170 1.42 29.10 5.79
N LEU A 171 0.75 30.12 6.28
CA LEU A 171 0.26 30.20 7.66
C LEU A 171 -1.25 30.47 7.67
N PRO A 172 -2.01 29.90 8.61
CA PRO A 172 -3.45 30.17 8.71
C PRO A 172 -3.69 31.57 9.29
N ILE A 173 -4.72 32.23 8.78
CA ILE A 173 -5.24 33.48 9.35
C ILE A 173 -6.46 33.13 10.18
N GLY A 174 -6.28 33.15 11.51
CA GLY A 174 -7.29 32.67 12.45
C GLY A 174 -7.30 31.15 12.60
N LYS A 175 -8.15 30.68 13.48
CA LYS A 175 -8.41 29.24 13.72
C LYS A 175 -9.86 29.05 14.16
N GLU A 176 -10.36 27.83 14.04
CA GLU A 176 -11.74 27.52 14.38
C GLU A 176 -12.72 28.44 13.60
N ASP A 177 -13.67 29.04 14.28
CA ASP A 177 -14.66 29.93 13.64
C ASP A 177 -14.06 31.21 13.04
N THR A 178 -12.85 31.59 13.47
CA THR A 178 -12.15 32.77 12.97
C THR A 178 -11.25 32.52 11.76
N PHE A 179 -11.11 31.27 11.35
CA PHE A 179 -10.32 30.92 10.16
C PHE A 179 -10.94 31.54 8.91
N LYS A 180 -10.23 32.48 8.28
CA LYS A 180 -10.73 33.26 7.14
C LYS A 180 -9.86 33.29 5.91
N GLY A 181 -8.62 32.80 6.03
CA GLY A 181 -7.68 32.84 4.93
C GLY A 181 -6.30 32.29 5.30
N ILE A 182 -5.36 32.50 4.41
CA ILE A 182 -3.99 32.02 4.53
C ILE A 182 -2.99 33.10 4.18
N ILE A 183 -1.84 33.11 4.86
CA ILE A 183 -0.69 33.91 4.51
C ILE A 183 0.18 33.10 3.57
N ASP A 184 0.53 33.66 2.42
CA ASP A 184 1.52 33.09 1.50
C ASP A 184 2.91 33.61 1.89
N LEU A 185 3.76 32.74 2.41
CA LEU A 185 5.11 33.09 2.86
C LEU A 185 6.11 33.31 1.71
N VAL A 186 5.77 32.85 0.52
CA VAL A 186 6.60 33.05 -0.69
C VAL A 186 6.36 34.44 -1.26
N GLU A 187 5.10 34.86 -1.40
CA GLU A 187 4.71 36.18 -1.89
C GLU A 187 4.66 37.25 -0.80
N MET A 188 4.56 36.86 0.45
CA MET A 188 4.35 37.75 1.61
C MET A 188 3.09 38.60 1.49
N ASP A 189 2.02 37.95 1.12
CA ASP A 189 0.66 38.51 1.09
C ASP A 189 -0.35 37.59 1.80
N ALA A 190 -1.61 37.99 1.85
CA ALA A 190 -2.68 37.22 2.45
C ALA A 190 -3.77 36.95 1.39
N ASP A 191 -4.23 35.70 1.36
CA ASP A 191 -5.37 35.28 0.55
C ASP A 191 -6.59 35.10 1.49
N ILE A 192 -7.56 36.01 1.39
CA ILE A 192 -8.72 36.06 2.27
C ILE A 192 -9.99 35.72 1.48
N TYR A 193 -10.80 34.84 2.07
CA TYR A 193 -12.04 34.34 1.49
C TYR A 193 -13.24 35.11 2.02
N TYR A 194 -14.08 35.62 1.13
CA TYR A 194 -15.26 36.44 1.46
C TYR A 194 -16.59 35.74 1.18
N ASP A 195 -16.60 34.56 0.56
CA ASP A 195 -17.76 33.77 0.28
C ASP A 195 -17.68 32.34 0.80
N GLN A 196 -18.81 31.66 0.88
CA GLN A 196 -18.87 30.28 1.38
C GLN A 196 -18.39 29.24 0.35
N LEU A 197 -18.41 29.56 -0.94
CA LEU A 197 -18.00 28.67 -2.02
C LEU A 197 -16.51 28.79 -2.37
N GLY A 198 -15.79 29.70 -1.70
CA GLY A 198 -14.37 29.93 -1.94
C GLY A 198 -14.03 30.53 -3.30
N LYS A 199 -15.00 31.17 -3.97
CA LYS A 199 -14.81 31.80 -5.27
C LYS A 199 -14.33 33.25 -5.17
N ASP A 200 -14.71 33.96 -4.11
CA ASP A 200 -14.27 35.33 -3.82
C ASP A 200 -13.07 35.32 -2.88
N MET A 201 -11.92 34.93 -3.45
CA MET A 201 -10.63 35.00 -2.78
C MET A 201 -9.90 36.26 -3.21
N ARG A 202 -9.55 37.11 -2.25
CA ARG A 202 -8.87 38.38 -2.49
C ARG A 202 -7.48 38.39 -1.92
N VAL A 203 -6.53 38.90 -2.66
CA VAL A 203 -5.16 39.13 -2.22
C VAL A 203 -5.09 40.46 -1.48
N GLU A 204 -4.69 40.42 -0.24
CA GLU A 204 -4.62 41.56 0.67
C GLU A 204 -3.27 41.61 1.37
N PRO A 205 -2.86 42.74 1.96
CA PRO A 205 -1.69 42.80 2.83
C PRO A 205 -1.88 41.86 4.04
N ILE A 206 -0.76 41.35 4.57
CA ILE A 206 -0.77 40.54 5.80
C ILE A 206 -1.37 41.37 6.93
N PRO A 207 -2.31 40.79 7.74
CA PRO A 207 -2.85 41.47 8.92
C PRO A 207 -1.75 41.96 9.84
N GLU A 208 -1.91 43.20 10.39
CA GLU A 208 -0.86 43.85 11.21
C GLU A 208 -0.44 43.00 12.42
N ASP A 209 -1.35 42.31 13.05
CA ASP A 209 -1.11 41.44 14.19
C ASP A 209 -0.38 40.13 13.84
N MET A 210 -0.21 39.81 12.58
CA MET A 210 0.45 38.60 12.09
C MET A 210 1.76 38.90 11.32
N VAL A 211 2.14 40.15 11.12
CA VAL A 211 3.33 40.53 10.36
C VAL A 211 4.62 39.96 10.99
N ASP A 212 4.75 40.06 12.31
CA ASP A 212 5.93 39.54 13.01
C ASP A 212 6.04 38.02 12.91
N LEU A 213 4.94 37.32 13.05
CA LEU A 213 4.87 35.87 12.91
C LEU A 213 5.17 35.44 11.46
N ALA A 214 4.63 36.17 10.49
CA ALA A 214 4.89 35.90 9.07
C ALA A 214 6.38 36.11 8.74
N ASN A 215 7.01 37.16 9.26
CA ASN A 215 8.44 37.40 9.08
C ASN A 215 9.29 36.30 9.74
N GLU A 216 8.94 35.85 10.93
CA GLU A 216 9.63 34.73 11.60
C GLU A 216 9.60 33.44 10.73
N TYR A 217 8.45 33.05 10.24
CA TYR A 217 8.32 31.85 9.40
C TYR A 217 8.89 32.04 8.01
N ARG A 218 8.88 33.28 7.49
CA ARG A 218 9.60 33.62 6.25
C ARG A 218 11.11 33.42 6.39
N GLU A 219 11.70 33.84 7.51
CA GLU A 219 13.12 33.60 7.80
C GLU A 219 13.43 32.09 7.89
N LYS A 220 12.60 31.32 8.57
CA LYS A 220 12.73 29.85 8.61
C LYS A 220 12.67 29.22 7.24
N LEU A 221 11.77 29.68 6.36
CA LEU A 221 11.67 29.23 5.00
C LEU A 221 12.94 29.57 4.18
N LEU A 222 13.43 30.79 4.27
CA LEU A 222 14.64 31.23 3.58
C LEU A 222 15.88 30.48 4.05
N ASP A 223 16.01 30.24 5.37
CA ASP A 223 17.06 29.41 5.94
C ASP A 223 17.03 27.99 5.37
N ALA A 224 15.86 27.36 5.33
CA ALA A 224 15.69 26.02 4.78
C ALA A 224 16.05 25.91 3.30
N VAL A 225 15.64 26.88 2.48
CA VAL A 225 15.90 26.84 1.03
C VAL A 225 17.29 27.33 0.64
N SER A 226 17.96 28.12 1.47
CA SER A 226 19.32 28.60 1.21
C SER A 226 20.35 27.47 1.07
N MET A 227 20.08 26.32 1.67
CA MET A 227 20.92 25.12 1.57
C MET A 227 20.87 24.48 0.18
N PHE A 228 19.89 24.82 -0.65
CA PHE A 228 19.67 24.23 -1.99
C PHE A 228 19.96 25.17 -3.14
N ASP A 229 20.30 26.43 -2.86
CA ASP A 229 20.61 27.44 -3.87
C ASP A 229 21.67 28.43 -3.32
N ASP A 230 22.86 28.38 -3.87
CA ASP A 230 23.98 29.21 -3.41
C ASP A 230 23.70 30.71 -3.59
N GLU A 231 22.99 31.08 -4.65
CA GLU A 231 22.63 32.49 -4.92
C GLU A 231 21.63 33.01 -3.88
N ILE A 232 20.65 32.20 -3.48
CA ILE A 232 19.73 32.52 -2.37
C ILE A 232 20.52 32.65 -1.06
N MET A 233 21.47 31.75 -0.80
CA MET A 233 22.30 31.84 0.39
C MET A 233 23.07 33.15 0.45
N GLU A 234 23.71 33.57 -0.63
CA GLU A 234 24.42 34.85 -0.74
C GLU A 234 23.46 36.02 -0.48
N MET A 235 22.34 36.08 -1.20
CA MET A 235 21.34 37.15 -1.05
C MET A 235 20.78 37.21 0.38
N TYR A 236 20.53 36.06 1.00
CA TYR A 236 20.02 35.95 2.38
C TYR A 236 21.05 36.49 3.39
N LEU A 237 22.32 36.10 3.26
CA LEU A 237 23.41 36.55 4.13
C LEU A 237 23.68 38.06 4.00
N GLU A 238 23.52 38.59 2.79
CA GLU A 238 23.69 40.03 2.52
C GLU A 238 22.46 40.88 2.86
N GLY A 239 21.36 40.24 3.29
CA GLY A 239 20.09 40.90 3.62
C GLY A 239 19.39 41.51 2.40
N GLN A 240 19.64 40.99 1.22
CA GLN A 240 18.98 41.42 -0.03
C GLN A 240 17.57 40.80 -0.11
N GLU A 241 16.68 41.48 -0.85
CA GLU A 241 15.38 40.96 -1.20
C GLU A 241 15.51 39.82 -2.21
N ILE A 242 14.92 38.65 -1.88
CA ILE A 242 14.96 37.44 -2.72
C ILE A 242 13.67 37.37 -3.54
N PRO A 243 13.76 37.27 -4.90
CA PRO A 243 12.57 37.14 -5.73
C PRO A 243 11.76 35.87 -5.41
N ALA A 244 10.43 35.96 -5.42
CA ALA A 244 9.55 34.85 -5.17
C ALA A 244 9.77 33.66 -6.13
N SER A 245 10.10 33.93 -7.39
CA SER A 245 10.41 32.89 -8.38
C SER A 245 11.63 32.04 -8.00
N LYS A 246 12.67 32.64 -7.42
CA LYS A 246 13.85 31.91 -6.91
C LYS A 246 13.51 31.05 -5.70
N ILE A 247 12.70 31.56 -4.81
CA ILE A 247 12.25 30.82 -3.62
C ILE A 247 11.44 29.61 -4.05
N ARG A 248 10.50 29.75 -5.00
CA ARG A 248 9.75 28.63 -5.56
C ARG A 248 10.65 27.57 -6.20
N ALA A 249 11.61 27.99 -7.01
CA ALA A 249 12.56 27.06 -7.61
C ALA A 249 13.38 26.28 -6.58
N ALA A 250 13.81 26.94 -5.51
CA ALA A 250 14.57 26.32 -4.42
C ALA A 250 13.70 25.36 -3.58
N ILE A 251 12.46 25.74 -3.27
CA ILE A 251 11.50 24.84 -2.59
C ILE A 251 11.25 23.59 -3.44
N ARG A 252 11.02 23.76 -4.75
CA ARG A 252 10.85 22.65 -5.67
C ARG A 252 12.05 21.72 -5.67
N LYS A 253 13.25 22.25 -5.81
CA LYS A 253 14.51 21.47 -5.79
C LYS A 253 14.66 20.65 -4.51
N ALA A 254 14.43 21.27 -3.36
CA ALA A 254 14.49 20.59 -2.07
C ALA A 254 13.39 19.53 -1.89
N THR A 255 12.20 19.80 -2.37
CA THR A 255 11.06 18.85 -2.31
C THR A 255 11.30 17.63 -3.21
N LEU A 256 11.81 17.84 -4.44
CA LEU A 256 12.13 16.76 -5.37
C LEU A 256 13.28 15.87 -4.85
N ALA A 257 14.20 16.45 -4.11
CA ALA A 257 15.28 15.70 -3.43
C ALA A 257 14.82 14.94 -2.19
N VAL A 258 13.55 15.08 -1.79
CA VAL A 258 12.96 14.50 -0.57
C VAL A 258 13.66 14.99 0.72
N GLU A 259 14.28 16.16 0.67
CA GLU A 259 15.00 16.78 1.80
C GLU A 259 14.18 17.87 2.51
N MET A 260 13.07 18.27 1.92
CA MET A 260 12.11 19.23 2.48
C MET A 260 10.68 18.80 2.21
N VAL A 261 9.80 19.05 3.14
CA VAL A 261 8.36 18.83 3.02
C VAL A 261 7.63 20.16 3.18
N PRO A 262 7.11 20.77 2.10
CA PRO A 262 6.28 21.97 2.22
C PRO A 262 5.00 21.70 2.99
N VAL A 263 4.64 22.61 3.90
CA VAL A 263 3.41 22.49 4.69
C VAL A 263 2.46 23.61 4.30
N THR A 264 1.25 23.23 3.93
CA THR A 264 0.13 24.11 3.58
C THR A 264 -0.99 23.94 4.60
N CYS A 265 -1.99 24.80 4.55
CA CYS A 265 -3.13 24.74 5.47
C CYS A 265 -4.42 25.16 4.77
N GLY A 266 -5.53 24.80 5.35
CA GLY A 266 -6.85 25.18 4.86
C GLY A 266 -7.99 24.44 5.54
N SER A 267 -9.18 24.63 5.02
CA SER A 267 -10.39 23.88 5.35
C SER A 267 -11.14 23.54 4.07
N SER A 268 -11.03 22.28 3.66
CA SER A 268 -11.73 21.78 2.46
C SER A 268 -13.25 21.85 2.63
N TYR A 269 -13.78 21.55 3.81
CA TYR A 269 -15.20 21.63 4.11
C TYR A 269 -15.74 23.06 3.97
N ARG A 270 -14.98 24.06 4.42
CA ARG A 270 -15.32 25.48 4.32
C ARG A 270 -14.87 26.13 3.01
N ASN A 271 -14.34 25.36 2.09
CA ASN A 271 -13.90 25.84 0.77
C ASN A 271 -12.78 26.92 0.85
N LYS A 272 -11.84 26.77 1.79
CA LYS A 272 -10.76 27.71 1.99
C LYS A 272 -9.40 27.01 1.87
N GLY A 273 -8.53 27.49 0.99
CA GLY A 273 -7.17 27.03 0.84
C GLY A 273 -6.95 25.97 -0.25
N VAL A 274 -7.97 25.42 -0.89
CA VAL A 274 -7.82 24.36 -1.90
C VAL A 274 -7.16 24.86 -3.18
N GLN A 275 -7.51 26.06 -3.65
CA GLN A 275 -6.88 26.64 -4.84
C GLN A 275 -5.37 26.86 -4.63
N LYS A 276 -4.98 27.29 -3.45
CA LYS A 276 -3.56 27.48 -3.11
C LYS A 276 -2.83 26.16 -2.93
N LEU A 277 -3.52 25.10 -2.49
CA LEU A 277 -2.99 23.75 -2.50
C LEU A 277 -2.72 23.26 -3.93
N LEU A 278 -3.62 23.50 -4.86
CA LEU A 278 -3.42 23.18 -6.27
C LEU A 278 -2.26 23.96 -6.89
N ASP A 279 -2.14 25.25 -6.56
CA ASP A 279 -0.98 26.06 -6.98
C ASP A 279 0.34 25.47 -6.46
N ALA A 280 0.37 25.04 -5.20
CA ALA A 280 1.54 24.40 -4.60
C ALA A 280 1.88 23.04 -5.25
N VAL A 281 0.87 22.27 -5.62
CA VAL A 281 1.07 21.01 -6.37
C VAL A 281 1.75 21.27 -7.70
N VAL A 282 1.33 22.27 -8.44
CA VAL A 282 1.97 22.64 -9.72
C VAL A 282 3.38 23.17 -9.52
N ASP A 283 3.61 24.01 -8.51
CA ASP A 283 4.90 24.62 -8.23
C ASP A 283 5.95 23.63 -7.70
N TYR A 284 5.57 22.70 -6.85
CA TYR A 284 6.52 21.94 -6.02
C TYR A 284 6.50 20.42 -6.22
N MET A 285 5.42 19.86 -6.74
CA MET A 285 5.37 18.42 -7.01
C MET A 285 6.05 18.07 -8.33
N PRO A 286 6.63 16.87 -8.42
CA PRO A 286 7.41 16.49 -9.60
C PRO A 286 6.53 16.27 -10.84
N ALA A 287 7.10 16.63 -12.00
CA ALA A 287 6.66 16.14 -13.29
C ALA A 287 7.29 14.76 -13.56
N PRO A 288 6.77 13.96 -14.50
CA PRO A 288 7.41 12.70 -14.88
C PRO A 288 8.87 12.83 -15.32
N THR A 289 9.25 13.98 -15.88
CA THR A 289 10.61 14.29 -16.31
C THR A 289 11.57 14.61 -15.15
N ASP A 290 11.06 14.93 -13.98
CA ASP A 290 11.87 15.21 -12.78
C ASP A 290 12.25 13.94 -12.01
N ILE A 291 11.65 12.82 -12.36
CA ILE A 291 11.90 11.51 -11.72
C ILE A 291 13.06 10.83 -12.46
N GLU A 292 13.92 10.16 -11.69
CA GLU A 292 14.95 9.31 -12.26
C GLU A 292 14.37 8.25 -13.21
N ALA A 293 15.15 7.84 -14.19
CA ALA A 293 14.76 6.76 -15.10
C ALA A 293 14.37 5.52 -14.30
N ILE A 294 13.25 4.89 -14.66
CA ILE A 294 12.85 3.67 -14.02
C ILE A 294 13.78 2.52 -14.42
N LYS A 295 14.22 1.77 -13.44
CA LYS A 295 15.07 0.59 -13.65
C LYS A 295 14.23 -0.66 -13.89
N GLY A 296 14.76 -1.53 -14.71
CA GLY A 296 14.20 -2.82 -14.98
C GLY A 296 15.25 -3.81 -15.44
N VAL A 297 14.85 -5.04 -15.64
CA VAL A 297 15.72 -6.14 -16.09
C VAL A 297 15.22 -6.66 -17.41
N ASN A 298 16.11 -6.77 -18.39
CA ASN A 298 15.79 -7.42 -19.65
C ASN A 298 15.62 -8.93 -19.41
N PRO A 299 14.43 -9.51 -19.67
CA PRO A 299 14.18 -10.92 -19.36
C PRO A 299 14.96 -11.91 -20.22
N LYS A 300 15.58 -11.45 -21.32
CA LYS A 300 16.38 -12.29 -22.23
C LYS A 300 17.86 -12.26 -21.92
N THR A 301 18.38 -11.09 -21.52
CA THR A 301 19.82 -10.89 -21.27
C THR A 301 20.16 -10.86 -19.78
N GLU A 302 19.16 -10.72 -18.92
CA GLU A 302 19.29 -10.54 -17.46
C GLU A 302 20.10 -9.28 -17.06
N GLU A 303 20.27 -8.34 -18.00
CA GLU A 303 20.95 -7.07 -17.76
C GLU A 303 19.97 -6.02 -17.27
N GLU A 304 20.45 -5.13 -16.41
CA GLU A 304 19.71 -3.95 -15.99
C GLU A 304 19.59 -2.95 -17.14
N GLU A 305 18.42 -2.41 -17.34
CA GLU A 305 18.12 -1.38 -18.33
C GLU A 305 17.29 -0.27 -17.68
N ASP A 306 17.48 0.94 -18.18
CA ASP A 306 16.72 2.12 -17.75
C ASP A 306 15.71 2.53 -18.81
N ARG A 307 14.58 3.10 -18.36
CA ARG A 307 13.60 3.79 -19.22
C ARG A 307 13.36 5.18 -18.70
N HIS A 308 13.54 6.18 -19.57
CA HIS A 308 13.30 7.59 -19.25
C HIS A 308 11.87 7.99 -19.62
N ALA A 309 11.35 9.00 -18.97
CA ALA A 309 10.06 9.59 -19.31
C ALA A 309 10.16 10.38 -20.64
N SER A 310 10.07 9.65 -21.74
CA SER A 310 10.14 10.17 -23.10
C SER A 310 9.21 9.37 -24.01
N ASP A 311 8.50 10.08 -24.91
CA ASP A 311 7.63 9.45 -25.91
C ASP A 311 8.44 8.71 -26.98
N ASP A 312 9.72 9.05 -27.16
CA ASP A 312 10.60 8.49 -28.18
C ASP A 312 11.28 7.17 -27.74
N GLU A 313 11.23 6.84 -26.47
CA GLU A 313 11.76 5.58 -25.96
C GLU A 313 10.79 4.40 -26.20
N PRO A 314 11.27 3.14 -26.15
CA PRO A 314 10.40 1.97 -26.23
C PRO A 314 9.32 1.99 -25.14
N PHE A 315 8.11 1.58 -25.51
CA PHE A 315 6.99 1.53 -24.58
C PHE A 315 7.28 0.59 -23.41
N ALA A 316 7.04 1.10 -22.20
CA ALA A 316 7.07 0.34 -20.96
C ALA A 316 6.04 0.92 -19.97
N ALA A 317 5.21 0.06 -19.43
CA ALA A 317 4.16 0.41 -18.49
C ALA A 317 4.03 -0.65 -17.39
N LEU A 318 3.56 -0.23 -16.23
CA LEU A 318 3.29 -1.10 -15.08
C LEU A 318 1.79 -1.15 -14.83
N ALA A 319 1.22 -2.36 -14.84
CA ALA A 319 -0.15 -2.59 -14.40
C ALA A 319 -0.19 -2.59 -12.86
N PHE A 320 -0.90 -1.64 -12.27
CA PHE A 320 -0.92 -1.49 -10.82
C PHE A 320 -2.26 -1.81 -10.18
N LYS A 321 -3.31 -1.94 -10.98
CA LYS A 321 -4.65 -2.29 -10.49
C LYS A 321 -5.47 -3.00 -11.57
N ILE A 322 -6.16 -4.06 -11.18
CA ILE A 322 -7.16 -4.74 -12.01
C ILE A 322 -8.52 -4.54 -11.38
N MET A 323 -9.52 -4.23 -12.20
CA MET A 323 -10.90 -4.05 -11.78
C MET A 323 -11.84 -4.71 -12.77
N THR A 324 -12.90 -5.30 -12.30
CA THR A 324 -13.97 -5.82 -13.16
C THR A 324 -15.13 -4.82 -13.22
N ASP A 325 -15.38 -4.33 -14.41
CA ASP A 325 -16.47 -3.39 -14.66
C ASP A 325 -17.67 -4.13 -15.29
N PRO A 326 -18.92 -3.85 -14.82
CA PRO A 326 -20.12 -4.53 -15.34
C PRO A 326 -20.36 -4.32 -16.83
N TYR A 327 -19.90 -3.20 -17.42
CA TYR A 327 -20.22 -2.81 -18.79
C TYR A 327 -19.09 -3.11 -19.78
N VAL A 328 -17.84 -2.91 -19.37
CA VAL A 328 -16.67 -3.09 -20.27
C VAL A 328 -15.84 -4.31 -19.93
N GLY A 329 -16.16 -4.99 -18.83
CA GLY A 329 -15.44 -6.16 -18.36
C GLY A 329 -14.16 -5.81 -17.60
N ARG A 330 -13.08 -6.54 -17.88
CA ARG A 330 -11.82 -6.38 -17.15
C ARG A 330 -11.09 -5.12 -17.58
N LEU A 331 -10.81 -4.25 -16.61
CA LEU A 331 -10.02 -3.04 -16.73
C LEU A 331 -8.65 -3.25 -16.07
N SER A 332 -7.58 -2.99 -16.80
CA SER A 332 -6.22 -2.99 -16.29
C SER A 332 -5.70 -1.56 -16.21
N PHE A 333 -5.60 -1.00 -15.01
CA PHE A 333 -5.03 0.32 -14.79
C PHE A 333 -3.51 0.24 -14.85
N PHE A 334 -2.90 1.16 -15.57
CA PHE A 334 -1.47 1.18 -15.80
C PHE A 334 -0.89 2.58 -15.78
N ARG A 335 0.37 2.66 -15.45
CA ARG A 335 1.21 3.85 -15.65
C ARG A 335 2.19 3.62 -16.77
N VAL A 336 2.25 4.53 -17.73
CA VAL A 336 3.25 4.55 -18.79
C VAL A 336 4.51 5.25 -18.29
N TYR A 337 5.62 4.54 -18.25
CA TYR A 337 6.92 5.09 -17.87
C TYR A 337 7.71 5.61 -19.06
N SER A 338 7.56 5.00 -20.20
CA SER A 338 8.25 5.41 -21.43
C SER A 338 7.46 5.05 -22.69
N GLY A 339 7.69 5.75 -23.77
CA GLY A 339 7.12 5.48 -25.06
C GLY A 339 5.64 5.83 -25.20
N THR A 340 5.06 5.37 -26.29
CA THR A 340 3.65 5.57 -26.62
C THR A 340 2.99 4.26 -27.01
N LEU A 341 1.68 4.16 -26.84
CA LEU A 341 0.90 3.01 -27.26
C LEU A 341 -0.42 3.46 -27.88
N ASN A 342 -0.77 2.88 -29.02
CA ASN A 342 -2.04 3.12 -29.71
C ASN A 342 -3.08 2.03 -29.41
N THR A 343 -4.34 2.41 -29.43
CA THR A 343 -5.46 1.47 -29.36
C THR A 343 -5.33 0.39 -30.44
N GLY A 344 -5.61 -0.86 -30.10
CA GLY A 344 -5.53 -2.01 -30.99
C GLY A 344 -4.13 -2.57 -31.20
N SER A 345 -3.10 -1.99 -30.59
CA SER A 345 -1.73 -2.46 -30.65
C SER A 345 -1.51 -3.73 -29.84
N ALA A 346 -0.49 -4.50 -30.22
CA ALA A 346 0.00 -5.61 -29.42
C ALA A 346 1.03 -5.12 -28.39
N VAL A 347 1.01 -5.72 -27.21
CA VAL A 347 1.99 -5.53 -26.16
C VAL A 347 2.52 -6.86 -25.65
N LEU A 348 3.73 -6.87 -25.14
CA LEU A 348 4.29 -8.00 -24.42
C LEU A 348 4.06 -7.83 -22.93
N ASN A 349 3.39 -8.79 -22.29
CA ASN A 349 3.45 -8.93 -20.84
C ASN A 349 4.77 -9.63 -20.51
N ALA A 350 5.80 -8.85 -20.19
CA ALA A 350 7.15 -9.35 -19.98
C ALA A 350 7.26 -10.25 -18.74
N THR A 351 6.48 -9.98 -17.72
CA THR A 351 6.46 -10.75 -16.46
C THR A 351 6.00 -12.19 -16.69
N LYS A 352 4.98 -12.39 -17.54
CA LYS A 352 4.43 -13.70 -17.88
C LYS A 352 4.89 -14.24 -19.23
N ASN A 353 5.66 -13.44 -19.96
CA ASN A 353 6.13 -13.74 -21.32
C ASN A 353 4.98 -14.12 -22.28
N LYS A 354 3.92 -13.32 -22.27
CA LYS A 354 2.74 -13.49 -23.11
C LYS A 354 2.44 -12.25 -23.91
N ARG A 355 2.17 -12.45 -25.21
CA ARG A 355 1.69 -11.37 -26.08
C ARG A 355 0.20 -11.14 -25.85
N GLU A 356 -0.19 -9.89 -25.68
CA GLU A 356 -1.59 -9.50 -25.55
C GLU A 356 -1.93 -8.33 -26.49
N ARG A 357 -3.19 -8.23 -26.83
CA ARG A 357 -3.71 -7.14 -27.68
C ARG A 357 -4.57 -6.20 -26.84
N VAL A 358 -4.26 -4.92 -26.91
CA VAL A 358 -5.05 -3.86 -26.28
C VAL A 358 -6.29 -3.59 -27.12
N GLY A 359 -7.45 -3.84 -26.56
CA GLY A 359 -8.73 -3.58 -27.24
C GLY A 359 -9.07 -2.10 -27.29
N ARG A 360 -9.10 -1.46 -26.11
CA ARG A 360 -9.41 -0.05 -25.93
C ARG A 360 -8.48 0.56 -24.88
N LEU A 361 -8.23 1.87 -25.02
CA LEU A 361 -7.55 2.69 -24.02
C LEU A 361 -8.57 3.70 -23.46
N LEU A 362 -8.66 3.79 -22.15
CA LEU A 362 -9.61 4.65 -21.46
C LEU A 362 -8.91 5.63 -20.52
N GLN A 363 -9.30 6.90 -20.58
CA GLN A 363 -9.01 7.90 -19.56
C GLN A 363 -10.14 7.93 -18.55
N MET A 364 -9.78 7.82 -17.27
CA MET A 364 -10.76 7.91 -16.20
C MET A 364 -10.88 9.35 -15.71
N HIS A 365 -12.10 9.85 -15.67
CA HIS A 365 -12.49 11.14 -15.10
C HIS A 365 -13.52 10.88 -13.99
N ALA A 366 -13.04 10.47 -12.81
CA ALA A 366 -13.91 10.05 -11.73
C ALA A 366 -14.85 8.89 -12.16
N ASN A 367 -16.13 9.14 -12.33
CA ASN A 367 -17.12 8.15 -12.80
C ASN A 367 -17.36 8.16 -14.32
N HIS A 368 -16.68 9.04 -15.06
CA HIS A 368 -16.76 9.11 -16.51
C HIS A 368 -15.55 8.47 -17.18
N ARG A 369 -15.77 7.92 -18.37
CA ARG A 369 -14.73 7.28 -19.18
C ARG A 369 -14.66 7.97 -20.53
N GLU A 370 -13.44 8.24 -20.97
CA GLU A 370 -13.15 8.78 -22.29
C GLU A 370 -12.28 7.81 -23.06
N ASP A 371 -12.65 7.47 -24.27
CA ASP A 371 -11.82 6.66 -25.17
C ASP A 371 -10.61 7.46 -25.63
N LEU A 372 -9.43 6.83 -25.52
CA LEU A 372 -8.18 7.37 -26.01
C LEU A 372 -7.70 6.61 -27.24
N GLU A 373 -7.15 7.32 -28.21
CA GLU A 373 -6.48 6.70 -29.35
C GLU A 373 -5.04 6.30 -29.00
N THR A 374 -4.38 7.12 -28.20
CA THR A 374 -2.97 6.96 -27.82
C THR A 374 -2.74 7.33 -26.37
N VAL A 375 -1.89 6.59 -25.69
CA VAL A 375 -1.32 6.97 -24.38
C VAL A 375 0.16 7.29 -24.54
N TYR A 376 0.65 8.20 -23.73
CA TYR A 376 2.01 8.76 -23.79
C TYR A 376 2.76 8.50 -22.48
N ALA A 377 4.07 8.66 -22.49
CA ALA A 377 4.88 8.59 -21.29
C ALA A 377 4.32 9.51 -20.18
N GLY A 378 4.29 9.03 -18.95
CA GLY A 378 3.73 9.75 -17.80
C GLY A 378 2.21 9.64 -17.64
N ASP A 379 1.50 9.02 -18.57
CA ASP A 379 0.05 8.84 -18.49
C ASP A 379 -0.33 7.73 -17.49
N ILE A 380 -1.45 7.95 -16.82
CA ILE A 380 -2.16 6.96 -16.03
C ILE A 380 -3.52 6.73 -16.70
N ALA A 381 -3.77 5.52 -17.16
CA ALA A 381 -4.98 5.18 -17.91
C ALA A 381 -5.38 3.72 -17.66
N ALA A 382 -6.43 3.27 -18.33
CA ALA A 382 -6.90 1.89 -18.26
C ALA A 382 -6.90 1.22 -19.66
N MET A 383 -6.58 -0.06 -19.69
CA MET A 383 -6.67 -0.91 -20.86
C MET A 383 -7.82 -1.90 -20.72
N VAL A 384 -8.55 -2.10 -21.83
CA VAL A 384 -9.57 -3.14 -21.96
C VAL A 384 -9.06 -4.21 -22.93
N GLY A 385 -9.37 -5.47 -22.65
CA GLY A 385 -9.06 -6.58 -23.55
C GLY A 385 -7.84 -7.43 -23.16
N LEU A 386 -7.15 -7.06 -22.10
CA LEU A 386 -6.05 -7.88 -21.55
C LEU A 386 -6.62 -9.06 -20.76
N LYS A 387 -6.18 -10.28 -21.09
CA LYS A 387 -6.71 -11.51 -20.47
C LYS A 387 -5.82 -12.10 -19.39
N ASN A 388 -4.51 -11.94 -19.53
CA ASN A 388 -3.51 -12.58 -18.67
C ASN A 388 -2.77 -11.63 -17.74
N THR A 389 -2.95 -10.32 -17.91
CA THR A 389 -2.28 -9.31 -17.12
C THR A 389 -2.88 -9.24 -15.72
N THR A 390 -2.04 -9.28 -14.70
CA THR A 390 -2.40 -9.10 -13.29
C THR A 390 -1.64 -7.93 -12.69
N THR A 391 -1.99 -7.55 -11.47
CA THR A 391 -1.34 -6.44 -10.77
C THR A 391 0.16 -6.70 -10.58
N GLY A 392 0.98 -5.73 -10.90
CA GLY A 392 2.44 -5.83 -10.86
C GLY A 392 3.10 -6.27 -12.15
N ASP A 393 2.34 -6.68 -13.17
CA ASP A 393 2.89 -7.09 -14.45
C ASP A 393 3.40 -5.89 -15.25
N THR A 394 4.50 -6.10 -15.99
CA THR A 394 5.04 -5.11 -16.93
C THR A 394 4.51 -5.37 -18.33
N LEU A 395 4.00 -4.30 -18.95
CA LEU A 395 3.61 -4.29 -20.37
C LEU A 395 4.63 -3.46 -21.14
N CYS A 396 5.18 -4.01 -22.20
CA CYS A 396 6.24 -3.35 -22.96
C CYS A 396 6.19 -3.65 -24.46
N ASP A 397 7.09 -3.00 -25.21
CA ASP A 397 7.34 -3.30 -26.61
C ASP A 397 8.01 -4.68 -26.75
N GLU A 398 7.51 -5.50 -27.65
CA GLU A 398 8.05 -6.84 -27.90
C GLU A 398 9.51 -6.85 -28.34
N LYS A 399 9.95 -5.82 -29.04
CA LYS A 399 11.35 -5.70 -29.55
C LYS A 399 12.32 -5.28 -28.47
N ASN A 400 11.85 -4.61 -27.44
CA ASN A 400 12.64 -4.08 -26.33
C ASN A 400 12.03 -4.55 -24.99
N PRO A 401 12.10 -5.85 -24.68
CA PRO A 401 11.48 -6.38 -23.48
C PRO A 401 12.19 -5.90 -22.23
N ILE A 402 11.41 -5.56 -21.23
CA ILE A 402 11.87 -5.16 -19.90
C ILE A 402 10.87 -5.62 -18.85
N ILE A 403 11.35 -6.08 -17.71
CA ILE A 403 10.56 -6.30 -16.51
C ILE A 403 10.93 -5.19 -15.53
N LEU A 404 9.98 -4.30 -15.25
CA LEU A 404 10.15 -3.26 -14.25
C LEU A 404 10.13 -3.90 -12.86
N GLU A 405 10.64 -3.20 -11.88
CA GLU A 405 10.62 -3.67 -10.49
C GLU A 405 9.21 -4.11 -10.08
N SER A 406 9.09 -5.34 -9.62
CA SER A 406 7.80 -5.91 -9.21
C SER A 406 7.31 -5.33 -7.88
N MET A 407 5.98 -5.26 -7.73
CA MET A 407 5.35 -4.94 -6.46
C MET A 407 5.41 -6.15 -5.54
N GLU A 408 5.80 -5.96 -4.29
CA GLU A 408 5.70 -6.97 -3.25
C GLU A 408 4.39 -6.77 -2.48
N PHE A 409 3.67 -7.86 -2.24
CA PHE A 409 2.41 -7.84 -1.51
C PHE A 409 2.52 -8.66 -0.24
N PRO A 410 1.98 -8.17 0.90
CA PRO A 410 1.99 -8.92 2.14
C PRO A 410 1.09 -10.16 2.04
N GLU A 411 1.48 -11.20 2.75
CA GLU A 411 0.69 -12.43 2.87
C GLU A 411 -0.56 -12.18 3.72
N PRO A 412 -1.70 -12.78 3.36
CA PRO A 412 -2.89 -12.72 4.17
C PRO A 412 -2.68 -13.29 5.57
N VAL A 413 -3.26 -12.67 6.58
CA VAL A 413 -3.08 -13.04 7.99
C VAL A 413 -4.32 -13.68 8.62
N ILE A 414 -5.49 -13.50 8.03
CA ILE A 414 -6.76 -14.05 8.53
C ILE A 414 -7.41 -14.93 7.47
N ARG A 415 -8.05 -16.01 7.91
CA ARG A 415 -8.78 -16.97 7.05
C ARG A 415 -10.16 -17.23 7.62
N VAL A 416 -11.15 -17.37 6.73
CA VAL A 416 -12.50 -17.81 7.08
C VAL A 416 -12.98 -18.83 6.06
N ALA A 417 -13.78 -19.80 6.52
CA ALA A 417 -14.51 -20.69 5.62
C ALA A 417 -15.76 -19.97 5.10
N ILE A 418 -16.06 -20.15 3.83
CA ILE A 418 -17.23 -19.56 3.17
C ILE A 418 -18.00 -20.64 2.43
N GLU A 419 -19.32 -20.66 2.59
CA GLU A 419 -20.23 -21.59 1.92
C GLU A 419 -21.38 -20.82 1.26
N PRO A 420 -21.76 -21.14 0.01
CA PRO A 420 -22.96 -20.57 -0.58
C PRO A 420 -24.21 -21.11 0.13
N LYS A 421 -25.22 -20.29 0.31
CA LYS A 421 -26.50 -20.71 0.91
C LYS A 421 -27.29 -21.70 0.04
N THR A 422 -27.01 -21.73 -1.25
CA THR A 422 -27.66 -22.61 -2.21
C THR A 422 -26.67 -23.38 -3.07
N LYS A 423 -27.03 -24.61 -3.51
CA LYS A 423 -26.18 -25.39 -4.41
C LYS A 423 -25.92 -24.69 -5.75
N ALA A 424 -26.89 -23.95 -6.27
CA ALA A 424 -26.74 -23.16 -7.49
C ALA A 424 -25.74 -21.99 -7.33
N GLY A 425 -25.50 -21.56 -6.09
CA GLY A 425 -24.51 -20.52 -5.79
C GLY A 425 -23.05 -20.99 -5.83
N GLN A 426 -22.77 -22.28 -5.80
CA GLN A 426 -21.40 -22.82 -5.73
C GLN A 426 -20.54 -22.42 -6.92
N GLU A 427 -21.05 -22.60 -8.13
CA GLU A 427 -20.34 -22.24 -9.36
C GLU A 427 -20.18 -20.73 -9.49
N LYS A 428 -21.26 -19.98 -9.19
CA LYS A 428 -21.22 -18.50 -9.18
C LYS A 428 -20.22 -17.97 -8.17
N MET A 429 -20.16 -18.55 -6.98
CA MET A 429 -19.21 -18.19 -5.94
C MET A 429 -17.76 -18.41 -6.38
N GLY A 430 -17.46 -19.55 -7.01
CA GLY A 430 -16.13 -19.85 -7.54
C GLY A 430 -15.66 -18.81 -8.57
N ILE A 431 -16.53 -18.47 -9.50
CA ILE A 431 -16.24 -17.45 -10.53
C ILE A 431 -16.05 -16.06 -9.89
N ALA A 432 -16.92 -15.69 -8.95
CA ALA A 432 -16.84 -14.41 -8.25
C ALA A 432 -15.57 -14.27 -7.41
N LEU A 433 -15.21 -15.30 -6.65
CA LEU A 433 -13.98 -15.33 -5.85
C LEU A 433 -12.73 -15.25 -6.71
N ALA A 434 -12.72 -15.93 -7.87
CA ALA A 434 -11.61 -15.84 -8.82
C ALA A 434 -11.43 -14.41 -9.36
N LYS A 435 -12.52 -13.72 -9.70
CA LYS A 435 -12.48 -12.32 -10.15
C LYS A 435 -11.99 -11.38 -9.03
N LEU A 436 -12.45 -11.55 -7.81
CA LEU A 436 -12.02 -10.75 -6.67
C LEU A 436 -10.53 -10.96 -6.35
N ALA A 437 -10.04 -12.19 -6.46
CA ALA A 437 -8.61 -12.51 -6.30
C ALA A 437 -7.73 -11.90 -7.40
N GLU A 438 -8.25 -11.75 -8.62
CA GLU A 438 -7.54 -11.04 -9.70
C GLU A 438 -7.44 -9.53 -9.43
N GLU A 439 -8.43 -8.95 -8.80
CA GLU A 439 -8.44 -7.52 -8.45
C GLU A 439 -7.53 -7.20 -7.27
N ASP A 440 -7.45 -8.09 -6.30
CA ASP A 440 -6.74 -7.88 -5.03
C ASP A 440 -5.70 -8.98 -4.77
N PRO A 441 -4.41 -8.70 -4.94
CA PRO A 441 -3.35 -9.68 -4.73
C PRO A 441 -3.15 -10.10 -3.27
N THR A 442 -3.73 -9.40 -2.30
CA THR A 442 -3.73 -9.78 -0.88
C THR A 442 -4.90 -10.63 -0.47
N PHE A 443 -5.86 -10.78 -1.36
CA PHE A 443 -7.00 -11.67 -1.19
C PHE A 443 -6.72 -13.01 -1.89
N ARG A 444 -6.93 -14.10 -1.19
CA ARG A 444 -6.82 -15.45 -1.73
C ARG A 444 -8.07 -16.24 -1.46
N ALA A 445 -8.45 -17.08 -2.41
CA ALA A 445 -9.54 -18.05 -2.28
C ALA A 445 -9.05 -19.40 -2.78
N TYR A 446 -9.27 -20.44 -2.00
CA TYR A 446 -8.87 -21.83 -2.33
C TYR A 446 -9.77 -22.82 -1.63
N THR A 447 -9.74 -24.06 -2.11
CA THR A 447 -10.44 -25.16 -1.46
C THR A 447 -9.47 -25.89 -0.55
N ASP A 448 -9.88 -26.08 0.70
CA ASP A 448 -9.13 -26.88 1.67
C ASP A 448 -9.24 -28.35 1.29
N GLU A 449 -8.11 -29.00 1.04
CA GLU A 449 -8.08 -30.39 0.57
C GLU A 449 -8.56 -31.40 1.61
N GLU A 450 -8.41 -31.08 2.91
CA GLU A 450 -8.83 -31.95 4.01
C GLU A 450 -10.32 -31.85 4.27
N THR A 451 -10.85 -30.63 4.30
CA THR A 451 -12.25 -30.39 4.68
C THR A 451 -13.18 -30.23 3.48
N GLY A 452 -12.66 -29.99 2.30
CA GLY A 452 -13.43 -29.66 1.10
C GLY A 452 -14.12 -28.31 1.16
N GLN A 453 -13.85 -27.50 2.18
CA GLN A 453 -14.42 -26.16 2.34
C GLN A 453 -13.71 -25.15 1.46
N THR A 454 -14.44 -24.15 0.99
CA THR A 454 -13.86 -22.97 0.37
C THR A 454 -13.37 -22.02 1.45
N ILE A 455 -12.08 -21.67 1.40
CA ILE A 455 -11.43 -20.75 2.34
C ILE A 455 -11.14 -19.45 1.62
N ILE A 456 -11.43 -18.33 2.26
CA ILE A 456 -10.98 -17.01 1.85
C ILE A 456 -9.99 -16.44 2.87
N ALA A 457 -8.95 -15.80 2.38
CA ALA A 457 -7.88 -15.24 3.20
C ALA A 457 -7.65 -13.78 2.84
N GLY A 458 -7.41 -12.94 3.84
CA GLY A 458 -7.23 -11.49 3.68
C GLY A 458 -6.43 -10.86 4.81
N MET A 459 -6.33 -9.55 4.77
CA MET A 459 -5.49 -8.74 5.67
C MET A 459 -6.14 -8.40 7.00
N GLY A 460 -7.45 -8.53 7.11
CA GLY A 460 -8.19 -8.23 8.35
C GLY A 460 -9.68 -8.56 8.23
N GLU A 461 -10.39 -8.40 9.35
CA GLU A 461 -11.83 -8.68 9.41
C GLU A 461 -12.64 -7.79 8.47
N LEU A 462 -12.34 -6.48 8.43
CA LEU A 462 -13.02 -5.54 7.54
C LEU A 462 -12.75 -5.88 6.07
N HIS A 463 -11.54 -6.27 5.72
CA HIS A 463 -11.21 -6.69 4.36
C HIS A 463 -12.08 -7.87 3.91
N LEU A 464 -12.18 -8.93 4.72
CA LEU A 464 -13.01 -10.08 4.38
C LEU A 464 -14.51 -9.77 4.42
N GLU A 465 -14.97 -8.92 5.33
CA GLU A 465 -16.35 -8.45 5.37
C GLU A 465 -16.75 -7.72 4.08
N ILE A 466 -15.88 -6.85 3.57
CA ILE A 466 -16.09 -6.16 2.29
C ILE A 466 -16.16 -7.16 1.13
N ILE A 467 -15.28 -8.15 1.09
CA ILE A 467 -15.31 -9.20 0.06
C ILE A 467 -16.63 -9.97 0.07
N VAL A 468 -17.10 -10.36 1.25
CA VAL A 468 -18.41 -11.09 1.39
C VAL A 468 -19.58 -10.21 0.98
N ASP A 469 -19.56 -8.95 1.34
CA ASP A 469 -20.58 -7.98 0.93
C ASP A 469 -20.58 -7.74 -0.60
N ARG A 470 -19.41 -7.70 -1.23
CA ARG A 470 -19.27 -7.65 -2.69
C ARG A 470 -19.82 -8.90 -3.38
N LEU A 471 -19.61 -10.08 -2.81
CA LEU A 471 -20.21 -11.31 -3.33
C LEU A 471 -21.75 -11.20 -3.40
N LEU A 472 -22.37 -10.65 -2.36
CA LEU A 472 -23.82 -10.46 -2.33
C LEU A 472 -24.27 -9.39 -3.31
N ARG A 473 -23.67 -8.20 -3.29
CA ARG A 473 -24.13 -7.02 -4.03
C ARG A 473 -23.82 -7.10 -5.52
N GLU A 474 -22.57 -7.39 -5.86
CA GLU A 474 -22.10 -7.38 -7.25
C GLU A 474 -22.39 -8.69 -7.97
N PHE A 475 -22.18 -9.83 -7.31
CA PHE A 475 -22.29 -11.15 -7.92
C PHE A 475 -23.56 -11.90 -7.60
N LYS A 476 -24.40 -11.32 -6.72
CA LYS A 476 -25.68 -11.94 -6.29
C LYS A 476 -25.51 -13.34 -5.69
N VAL A 477 -24.45 -13.53 -4.92
CA VAL A 477 -24.14 -14.77 -4.20
C VAL A 477 -24.30 -14.54 -2.71
N GLU A 478 -25.28 -15.19 -2.09
CA GLU A 478 -25.42 -15.24 -0.65
C GLU A 478 -24.54 -16.37 -0.08
N ALA A 479 -23.76 -16.05 0.93
CA ALA A 479 -22.84 -16.99 1.55
C ALA A 479 -22.90 -16.92 3.06
N ASN A 480 -22.67 -18.07 3.71
CA ASN A 480 -22.43 -18.18 5.14
C ASN A 480 -20.92 -18.15 5.40
N VAL A 481 -20.52 -17.39 6.39
CA VAL A 481 -19.13 -17.24 6.79
C VAL A 481 -18.89 -17.96 8.11
N GLY A 482 -17.88 -18.80 8.15
CA GLY A 482 -17.44 -19.50 9.36
C GLY A 482 -16.67 -18.59 10.32
N ALA A 483 -16.25 -19.15 11.47
CA ALA A 483 -15.44 -18.43 12.43
C ALA A 483 -14.05 -18.06 11.84
N PRO A 484 -13.52 -16.86 12.14
CA PRO A 484 -12.19 -16.48 11.69
C PRO A 484 -11.10 -17.43 12.18
N GLN A 485 -10.18 -17.77 11.29
CA GLN A 485 -9.01 -18.58 11.59
C GLN A 485 -7.73 -17.77 11.32
N VAL A 486 -6.77 -17.93 12.21
CA VAL A 486 -5.48 -17.26 12.10
C VAL A 486 -4.54 -18.08 11.21
N ALA A 487 -3.77 -17.40 10.35
CA ALA A 487 -2.71 -18.02 9.56
C ALA A 487 -1.46 -18.23 10.40
N TYR A 488 -1.40 -19.33 11.12
CA TYR A 488 -0.19 -19.75 11.86
C TYR A 488 0.90 -20.19 10.88
N LYS A 489 2.14 -20.23 11.36
CA LYS A 489 3.30 -20.76 10.65
C LYS A 489 4.07 -21.72 11.55
N GLU A 490 4.91 -22.53 10.93
CA GLU A 490 5.77 -23.46 11.65
C GLU A 490 7.24 -23.07 11.45
N THR A 491 8.06 -23.36 12.43
CA THR A 491 9.52 -23.23 12.34
C THR A 491 10.21 -24.22 13.28
N VAL A 492 11.53 -24.20 13.29
CA VAL A 492 12.35 -25.07 14.12
C VAL A 492 13.26 -24.27 15.05
N ARG A 493 13.62 -24.85 16.19
CA ARG A 493 14.52 -24.24 17.18
C ARG A 493 15.94 -24.77 17.14
N LYS A 494 16.12 -26.02 16.68
CA LYS A 494 17.37 -26.74 16.78
C LYS A 494 17.94 -27.07 15.42
N LYS A 495 19.27 -27.13 15.36
CA LYS A 495 20.02 -27.67 14.24
C LYS A 495 20.13 -29.19 14.37
N VAL A 496 19.73 -29.91 13.34
CA VAL A 496 19.79 -31.35 13.26
C VAL A 496 20.39 -31.83 11.94
N ASN A 497 21.09 -32.96 12.00
CA ASN A 497 21.51 -33.69 10.81
C ASN A 497 20.60 -34.91 10.66
N HIS A 498 20.09 -35.14 9.48
CA HIS A 498 19.20 -36.25 9.22
C HIS A 498 19.50 -36.94 7.89
N GLU A 499 19.40 -38.28 7.90
CA GLU A 499 19.63 -39.13 6.74
C GLU A 499 18.34 -39.88 6.40
N THR A 500 17.94 -39.86 5.14
CA THR A 500 16.78 -40.61 4.66
C THR A 500 17.13 -41.38 3.40
N LYS A 501 16.82 -42.68 3.43
CA LYS A 501 16.86 -43.57 2.28
C LYS A 501 15.43 -43.92 1.87
N TYR A 502 15.00 -43.44 0.72
CA TYR A 502 13.77 -43.87 0.10
C TYR A 502 14.04 -45.00 -0.87
N LYS A 503 13.55 -46.19 -0.53
CA LYS A 503 13.70 -47.38 -1.36
C LYS A 503 12.35 -48.08 -1.50
N ARG A 504 11.90 -48.27 -2.71
CA ARG A 504 10.66 -48.96 -3.02
C ARG A 504 10.90 -49.93 -4.19
N GLN A 505 10.55 -51.16 -4.03
CA GLN A 505 10.49 -52.14 -5.09
C GLN A 505 9.03 -52.64 -5.29
N SER A 506 8.49 -52.43 -6.47
CA SER A 506 7.19 -52.98 -6.84
C SER A 506 7.28 -53.47 -8.28
N GLY A 507 7.45 -54.78 -8.46
CA GLY A 507 7.30 -55.53 -9.72
C GLY A 507 7.75 -54.88 -11.03
N GLY A 508 9.02 -54.53 -11.18
CA GLY A 508 9.57 -53.82 -12.34
C GLY A 508 10.76 -52.95 -11.93
N SER A 509 10.86 -51.72 -12.43
CA SER A 509 11.86 -50.75 -12.00
C SER A 509 11.58 -50.28 -10.55
N GLY A 510 12.56 -50.34 -9.67
CA GLY A 510 12.47 -49.80 -8.30
C GLY A 510 12.59 -48.30 -8.23
N GLN A 511 12.48 -47.75 -7.02
CA GLN A 511 12.75 -46.34 -6.72
C GLN A 511 13.82 -46.26 -5.64
N TYR A 512 14.79 -45.38 -5.82
CA TYR A 512 15.90 -45.18 -4.87
C TYR A 512 16.28 -43.70 -4.81
N GLY A 513 16.24 -43.13 -3.61
CA GLY A 513 16.74 -41.81 -3.31
C GLY A 513 17.32 -41.77 -1.91
N HIS A 514 18.55 -41.30 -1.78
CA HIS A 514 19.24 -41.21 -0.50
C HIS A 514 19.84 -39.81 -0.32
N VAL A 515 19.44 -39.15 0.72
CA VAL A 515 19.85 -37.78 1.03
C VAL A 515 20.27 -37.65 2.49
N LYS A 516 21.28 -36.84 2.71
CA LYS A 516 21.72 -36.39 4.04
C LYS A 516 21.63 -34.88 4.10
N ILE A 517 20.83 -34.37 5.00
CA ILE A 517 20.57 -32.95 5.14
C ILE A 517 20.91 -32.45 6.55
N THR A 518 21.27 -31.17 6.63
CA THR A 518 21.29 -30.40 7.85
C THR A 518 20.12 -29.41 7.82
N LEU A 519 19.24 -29.52 8.79
CA LEU A 519 18.15 -28.56 9.01
C LEU A 519 18.48 -27.68 10.20
N GLU A 520 18.46 -26.39 10.00
CA GLU A 520 18.73 -25.40 11.04
C GLU A 520 17.81 -24.20 10.97
N PRO A 521 17.57 -23.48 12.10
CA PRO A 521 16.85 -22.24 12.09
C PRO A 521 17.57 -21.19 11.22
N ASN A 522 16.82 -20.41 10.47
CA ASN A 522 17.32 -19.21 9.82
C ASN A 522 16.92 -17.97 10.63
N GLU A 523 17.51 -16.82 10.32
CA GLU A 523 17.12 -15.57 10.96
C GLU A 523 15.64 -15.24 10.68
N SER A 524 14.97 -14.70 11.67
CA SER A 524 13.55 -14.31 11.55
C SER A 524 13.32 -13.38 10.36
N GLY A 525 12.38 -13.75 9.51
CA GLY A 525 12.04 -13.00 8.30
C GLY A 525 12.90 -13.27 7.07
N LYS A 526 13.97 -14.05 7.17
CA LYS A 526 14.81 -14.42 6.01
C LYS A 526 14.22 -15.54 5.13
N GLY A 527 13.20 -16.23 5.61
CA GLY A 527 12.55 -17.29 4.87
C GLY A 527 13.39 -18.54 4.69
N TYR A 528 13.18 -19.21 3.56
CA TYR A 528 13.83 -20.46 3.20
C TYR A 528 15.14 -20.25 2.47
N GLU A 529 16.18 -20.99 2.88
CA GLU A 529 17.47 -21.05 2.21
C GLU A 529 17.85 -22.51 1.97
N PHE A 530 18.19 -22.84 0.72
CA PHE A 530 18.71 -24.14 0.34
C PHE A 530 20.18 -24.04 -0.08
N VAL A 531 21.03 -24.85 0.53
CA VAL A 531 22.46 -24.89 0.22
C VAL A 531 22.84 -26.29 -0.30
N ASN A 532 23.38 -26.32 -1.50
CA ASN A 532 23.98 -27.53 -2.05
C ASN A 532 25.47 -27.61 -1.67
N ALA A 533 25.80 -28.53 -0.75
CA ALA A 533 27.15 -28.80 -0.31
C ALA A 533 27.62 -30.22 -0.68
N VAL A 534 27.00 -30.86 -1.65
CA VAL A 534 27.36 -32.19 -2.15
C VAL A 534 28.69 -32.12 -2.89
N VAL A 535 29.60 -33.01 -2.53
CA VAL A 535 30.91 -33.12 -3.17
C VAL A 535 31.11 -34.49 -3.85
N GLY A 536 31.99 -34.55 -4.83
CA GLY A 536 32.39 -35.80 -5.48
C GLY A 536 31.28 -36.48 -6.31
N GLY A 537 30.17 -35.78 -6.64
CA GLY A 537 29.12 -36.38 -7.44
C GLY A 537 28.29 -37.45 -6.70
N ALA A 538 28.29 -37.44 -5.36
CA ALA A 538 27.54 -38.39 -4.54
C ALA A 538 26.04 -38.43 -4.90
N ILE A 539 25.47 -37.27 -5.30
CA ILE A 539 24.18 -37.15 -5.93
C ILE A 539 24.39 -36.45 -7.27
N PRO A 540 23.88 -36.99 -8.39
CA PRO A 540 23.91 -36.31 -9.68
C PRO A 540 23.26 -34.93 -9.63
N LYS A 541 23.87 -33.94 -10.27
CA LYS A 541 23.41 -32.55 -10.24
C LYS A 541 21.99 -32.37 -10.72
N GLU A 542 21.55 -33.20 -11.64
CA GLU A 542 20.18 -33.20 -12.21
C GLU A 542 19.08 -33.49 -11.18
N TYR A 543 19.39 -34.20 -10.08
CA TYR A 543 18.43 -34.56 -9.04
C TYR A 543 18.35 -33.55 -7.90
N ILE A 544 19.30 -32.61 -7.80
CA ILE A 544 19.32 -31.63 -6.71
C ILE A 544 18.12 -30.66 -6.73
N PRO A 545 17.69 -30.14 -7.90
CA PRO A 545 16.46 -29.34 -7.96
C PRO A 545 15.21 -30.11 -7.52
N ALA A 546 15.14 -31.41 -7.80
CA ALA A 546 14.03 -32.27 -7.36
C ALA A 546 14.01 -32.43 -5.82
N ILE A 547 15.16 -32.54 -5.19
CA ILE A 547 15.28 -32.60 -3.73
C ILE A 547 14.80 -31.30 -3.12
N ASP A 548 15.23 -30.16 -3.63
CA ASP A 548 14.78 -28.84 -3.18
C ASP A 548 13.26 -28.68 -3.35
N ALA A 549 12.71 -29.06 -4.49
CA ALA A 549 11.27 -29.03 -4.74
C ALA A 549 10.48 -29.91 -3.77
N GLY A 550 11.00 -31.08 -3.43
CA GLY A 550 10.42 -31.99 -2.43
C GLY A 550 10.41 -31.37 -1.01
N ILE A 551 11.48 -30.73 -0.64
CA ILE A 551 11.62 -30.02 0.64
C ILE A 551 10.62 -28.86 0.71
N GLN A 552 10.52 -28.04 -0.34
CA GLN A 552 9.59 -26.91 -0.40
C GLN A 552 8.12 -27.38 -0.36
N GLY A 553 7.80 -28.48 -1.03
CA GLY A 553 6.47 -29.10 -0.96
C GLY A 553 6.10 -29.53 0.46
N ALA A 554 7.04 -30.15 1.18
CA ALA A 554 6.85 -30.52 2.58
C ALA A 554 6.71 -29.30 3.49
N MET A 555 7.44 -28.22 3.22
CA MET A 555 7.33 -26.97 3.97
C MET A 555 5.95 -26.34 3.81
N GLN A 556 5.40 -26.30 2.61
CA GLN A 556 4.08 -25.71 2.37
C GLN A 556 2.96 -26.54 3.02
N ALA A 557 3.08 -27.85 3.00
CA ALA A 557 2.12 -28.73 3.65
C ALA A 557 2.16 -28.68 5.18
N GLY A 558 3.29 -28.27 5.74
CA GLY A 558 3.56 -28.28 7.20
C GLY A 558 3.83 -29.68 7.74
N VAL A 559 4.39 -29.74 8.91
CA VAL A 559 4.78 -31.00 9.58
C VAL A 559 4.16 -31.15 10.95
N LEU A 560 4.10 -30.08 11.74
CA LEU A 560 3.60 -30.11 13.12
C LEU A 560 2.06 -30.06 13.18
N ALA A 561 1.46 -29.12 12.47
CA ALA A 561 0.02 -28.89 12.48
C ALA A 561 -0.56 -28.51 11.10
N GLY A 562 0.20 -28.72 10.02
CA GLY A 562 -0.24 -28.43 8.65
C GLY A 562 -0.19 -26.96 8.26
N TYR A 563 0.62 -26.16 8.95
CA TYR A 563 0.87 -24.75 8.59
C TYR A 563 2.19 -24.60 7.84
N PRO A 564 2.33 -23.61 6.95
CA PRO A 564 3.56 -23.40 6.21
C PRO A 564 4.77 -23.22 7.12
N VAL A 565 5.87 -23.86 6.76
CA VAL A 565 7.14 -23.74 7.49
C VAL A 565 7.92 -22.54 6.94
N VAL A 566 8.48 -21.72 7.82
CA VAL A 566 9.26 -20.54 7.50
C VAL A 566 10.57 -20.47 8.28
N ASP A 567 11.49 -19.62 7.85
CA ASP A 567 12.73 -19.30 8.54
C ASP A 567 13.58 -20.53 8.87
N VAL A 568 13.81 -21.35 7.86
CA VAL A 568 14.67 -22.54 7.95
C VAL A 568 15.73 -22.54 6.85
N LYS A 569 16.88 -23.12 7.19
CA LYS A 569 17.98 -23.37 6.25
C LYS A 569 18.21 -24.86 6.14
N VAL A 570 18.21 -25.37 4.92
CA VAL A 570 18.50 -26.77 4.61
C VAL A 570 19.79 -26.84 3.81
N THR A 571 20.74 -27.60 4.31
CA THR A 571 22.00 -27.91 3.62
C THR A 571 22.00 -29.37 3.22
N LEU A 572 21.99 -29.64 1.91
CA LEU A 572 22.22 -30.99 1.38
C LEU A 572 23.73 -31.23 1.28
N TYR A 573 24.29 -32.15 2.08
CA TYR A 573 25.71 -32.31 2.15
C TYR A 573 26.22 -33.66 1.65
N ASP A 574 25.35 -34.68 1.58
CA ASP A 574 25.72 -36.02 1.09
C ASP A 574 24.51 -36.83 0.66
N GLY A 575 24.72 -37.98 0.11
CA GLY A 575 23.73 -38.93 -0.31
C GLY A 575 24.30 -40.03 -1.18
N SER A 576 23.46 -40.80 -1.82
CA SER A 576 23.85 -41.79 -2.82
C SER A 576 22.71 -41.99 -3.85
N TYR A 577 23.08 -42.55 -4.99
CA TYR A 577 22.12 -42.85 -6.05
C TYR A 577 22.30 -44.28 -6.54
N HIS A 578 21.29 -44.80 -7.21
CA HIS A 578 21.35 -46.10 -7.90
C HIS A 578 21.17 -45.89 -9.40
N GLU A 579 22.03 -46.44 -10.25
CA GLU A 579 22.08 -46.16 -11.67
C GLU A 579 20.76 -46.46 -12.41
N VAL A 580 19.97 -47.42 -11.93
CA VAL A 580 18.71 -47.85 -12.58
C VAL A 580 17.48 -47.30 -11.85
N ASP A 581 17.49 -47.30 -10.53
CA ASP A 581 16.29 -47.02 -9.68
C ASP A 581 16.17 -45.57 -9.22
N SER A 582 17.18 -44.74 -9.44
CA SER A 582 17.14 -43.32 -9.11
C SER A 582 16.45 -42.52 -10.23
N SER A 583 15.62 -41.58 -9.80
CA SER A 583 14.87 -40.67 -10.67
C SER A 583 14.63 -39.33 -9.95
N GLU A 584 14.22 -38.32 -10.69
CA GLU A 584 13.79 -37.05 -10.10
C GLU A 584 12.66 -37.26 -9.08
N MET A 585 11.69 -38.11 -9.39
CA MET A 585 10.58 -38.42 -8.50
C MET A 585 11.06 -39.09 -7.19
N ALA A 586 11.99 -40.05 -7.28
CA ALA A 586 12.54 -40.73 -6.11
C ALA A 586 13.29 -39.77 -5.19
N PHE A 587 14.08 -38.85 -5.74
CA PHE A 587 14.77 -37.83 -4.97
C PHE A 587 13.84 -36.74 -4.43
N LYS A 588 12.80 -36.38 -5.16
CA LYS A 588 11.75 -35.46 -4.67
C LYS A 588 11.06 -36.03 -3.42
N ILE A 589 10.70 -37.30 -3.47
CA ILE A 589 10.09 -38.01 -2.33
C ILE A 589 11.11 -38.12 -1.17
N ALA A 590 12.36 -38.48 -1.45
CA ALA A 590 13.40 -38.57 -0.45
C ALA A 590 13.67 -37.23 0.24
N GLY A 591 13.69 -36.13 -0.50
CA GLY A 591 13.83 -34.77 0.04
C GLY A 591 12.66 -34.38 0.94
N SER A 592 11.44 -34.65 0.49
CA SER A 592 10.22 -34.41 1.29
C SER A 592 10.22 -35.22 2.59
N MET A 593 10.55 -36.48 2.55
CA MET A 593 10.62 -37.35 3.74
C MET A 593 11.72 -36.89 4.71
N ALA A 594 12.91 -36.59 4.17
CA ALA A 594 14.04 -36.15 4.96
C ALA A 594 13.71 -34.86 5.74
N PHE A 595 13.08 -33.91 5.08
CA PHE A 595 12.66 -32.66 5.72
C PHE A 595 11.64 -32.90 6.84
N LYS A 596 10.62 -33.69 6.59
CA LYS A 596 9.59 -34.02 7.60
C LYS A 596 10.18 -34.71 8.83
N GLU A 597 11.05 -35.68 8.61
CA GLU A 597 11.72 -36.42 9.69
C GLU A 597 12.68 -35.52 10.47
N ALA A 598 13.52 -34.73 9.78
CA ALA A 598 14.43 -33.78 10.40
C ALA A 598 13.71 -32.72 11.23
N MET A 599 12.59 -32.21 10.74
CA MET A 599 11.80 -31.20 11.43
C MET A 599 11.24 -31.72 12.75
N ARG A 600 10.79 -32.96 12.80
CA ARG A 600 10.31 -33.59 14.05
C ARG A 600 11.42 -33.68 15.12
N GLU A 601 12.65 -33.81 14.73
CA GLU A 601 13.82 -33.87 15.63
C GLU A 601 14.33 -32.47 16.00
N ALA A 602 13.99 -31.44 15.21
CA ALA A 602 14.51 -30.08 15.34
C ALA A 602 13.71 -29.16 16.29
N ASP A 603 12.92 -29.76 17.19
CA ASP A 603 12.04 -29.01 18.11
C ASP A 603 11.11 -28.02 17.36
N PRO A 604 10.14 -28.55 16.59
CA PRO A 604 9.25 -27.70 15.81
C PRO A 604 8.30 -26.92 16.70
N VAL A 605 8.02 -25.67 16.32
CA VAL A 605 7.13 -24.75 17.03
C VAL A 605 6.19 -24.06 16.07
N LEU A 606 5.04 -23.64 16.59
CA LEU A 606 4.09 -22.78 15.89
C LEU A 606 4.43 -21.30 16.12
N LEU A 607 4.29 -20.51 15.06
CA LEU A 607 4.37 -19.06 15.10
C LEU A 607 3.00 -18.46 14.92
N GLU A 608 2.69 -17.45 15.70
CA GLU A 608 1.47 -16.65 15.57
C GLU A 608 1.75 -15.23 15.09
N PRO A 609 0.86 -14.63 14.28
CA PRO A 609 1.01 -13.26 13.87
C PRO A 609 0.70 -12.31 15.02
N ILE A 610 1.60 -11.36 15.23
CA ILE A 610 1.47 -10.27 16.20
C ILE A 610 1.12 -9.00 15.45
N MET A 611 0.10 -8.32 15.95
CA MET A 611 -0.39 -7.07 15.41
C MET A 611 0.15 -5.90 16.21
N LYS A 612 0.57 -4.84 15.51
CA LYS A 612 0.82 -3.55 16.13
C LYS A 612 -0.52 -2.83 16.27
N VAL A 613 -0.96 -2.68 17.49
CA VAL A 613 -2.24 -2.06 17.84
C VAL A 613 -1.98 -0.70 18.46
N CYS A 614 -2.67 0.30 17.95
CA CYS A 614 -2.68 1.64 18.54
C CYS A 614 -4.12 2.01 18.89
N VAL A 615 -4.36 2.34 20.14
CA VAL A 615 -5.68 2.72 20.66
C VAL A 615 -5.64 4.17 21.10
N ILE A 616 -6.61 4.95 20.66
CA ILE A 616 -6.80 6.33 21.05
C ILE A 616 -8.11 6.43 21.81
N VAL A 617 -8.02 6.79 23.10
CA VAL A 617 -9.16 6.90 24.01
C VAL A 617 -9.05 8.14 24.89
N PRO A 618 -10.18 8.67 25.39
CA PRO A 618 -10.13 9.66 26.44
C PRO A 618 -9.38 9.13 27.68
N ASP A 619 -8.73 10.02 28.40
CA ASP A 619 -7.88 9.69 29.55
C ASP A 619 -8.59 8.82 30.61
N GLU A 620 -9.87 9.04 30.84
CA GLU A 620 -10.71 8.30 31.79
C GLU A 620 -10.82 6.79 31.49
N TYR A 621 -10.65 6.37 30.24
CA TYR A 621 -10.73 4.96 29.79
C TYR A 621 -9.38 4.28 29.64
N MET A 622 -8.28 4.99 29.85
CA MET A 622 -6.92 4.46 29.62
C MET A 622 -6.65 3.18 30.43
N GLY A 623 -7.00 3.18 31.71
CA GLY A 623 -6.82 2.02 32.59
C GLY A 623 -7.57 0.78 32.14
N ASP A 624 -8.82 0.95 31.75
CA ASP A 624 -9.67 -0.16 31.24
C ASP A 624 -9.14 -0.72 29.93
N VAL A 625 -8.66 0.14 29.03
CA VAL A 625 -8.08 -0.28 27.74
C VAL A 625 -6.77 -1.02 27.94
N ILE A 626 -5.88 -0.54 28.78
CA ILE A 626 -4.62 -1.22 29.10
C ILE A 626 -4.90 -2.58 29.75
N GLY A 627 -5.84 -2.65 30.69
CA GLY A 627 -6.26 -3.89 31.32
C GLY A 627 -6.81 -4.92 30.32
N ASP A 628 -7.62 -4.48 29.37
CA ASP A 628 -8.17 -5.34 28.33
C ASP A 628 -7.10 -5.84 27.34
N LEU A 629 -6.18 -4.96 26.92
CA LEU A 629 -5.07 -5.35 26.05
C LEU A 629 -4.14 -6.36 26.74
N ASN A 630 -3.86 -6.20 28.01
CA ASN A 630 -3.10 -7.18 28.80
C ASN A 630 -3.83 -8.51 28.91
N ALA A 631 -5.15 -8.51 29.09
CA ALA A 631 -5.97 -9.72 29.11
C ALA A 631 -5.95 -10.46 27.74
N ARG A 632 -5.68 -9.74 26.66
CA ARG A 632 -5.52 -10.28 25.29
C ARG A 632 -4.08 -10.70 24.97
N ARG A 633 -3.27 -11.00 25.96
CA ARG A 633 -1.83 -11.30 25.81
C ARG A 633 -1.04 -10.20 25.13
N GLY A 634 -1.53 -8.96 25.20
CA GLY A 634 -0.87 -7.81 24.65
C GLY A 634 0.36 -7.39 25.45
N GLN A 635 1.34 -6.83 24.77
CA GLN A 635 2.52 -6.21 25.36
C GLN A 635 2.45 -4.71 25.09
N ILE A 636 2.17 -3.94 26.13
CA ILE A 636 2.13 -2.48 26.05
C ILE A 636 3.54 -1.96 25.76
N GLN A 637 3.68 -1.22 24.66
CA GLN A 637 4.95 -0.62 24.26
C GLN A 637 5.15 0.78 24.80
N GLY A 638 4.06 1.50 25.00
CA GLY A 638 4.06 2.85 25.52
C GLY A 638 2.68 3.48 25.47
N TYR A 639 2.59 4.64 26.08
CA TYR A 639 1.41 5.49 26.00
C TYR A 639 1.82 6.95 25.97
N GLU A 640 1.02 7.76 25.33
CA GLU A 640 1.33 9.16 25.09
C GLU A 640 0.05 10.00 25.11
N MET A 641 0.12 11.17 25.73
CA MET A 641 -0.99 12.11 25.73
C MET A 641 -1.04 12.87 24.38
N ARG A 642 -2.22 12.90 23.76
CA ARG A 642 -2.48 13.62 22.51
C ARG A 642 -3.76 14.45 22.64
N SER A 643 -3.64 15.77 22.62
CA SER A 643 -4.79 16.70 22.52
C SER A 643 -6.03 16.32 23.37
N GLY A 644 -5.82 15.91 24.63
CA GLY A 644 -6.90 15.49 25.53
C GLY A 644 -7.33 14.03 25.41
N ALA A 645 -6.61 13.23 24.64
CA ALA A 645 -6.77 11.79 24.54
C ALA A 645 -5.45 11.08 24.84
N GLN A 646 -5.52 9.79 25.19
CA GLN A 646 -4.36 8.93 25.37
C GLN A 646 -4.21 8.02 24.16
N GLN A 647 -3.00 7.95 23.64
CA GLN A 647 -2.60 6.93 22.66
C GLN A 647 -1.87 5.81 23.38
N ILE A 648 -2.32 4.57 23.17
CA ILE A 648 -1.73 3.37 23.75
C ILE A 648 -1.25 2.50 22.59
N ASP A 649 0.05 2.22 22.59
CA ASP A 649 0.67 1.33 21.60
C ASP A 649 0.96 -0.04 22.24
N ALA A 650 0.57 -1.09 21.56
CA ALA A 650 0.77 -2.46 22.03
C ALA A 650 1.02 -3.43 20.89
N PHE A 651 1.73 -4.52 21.18
CA PHE A 651 1.77 -5.71 20.35
C PHE A 651 0.80 -6.76 20.89
N VAL A 652 -0.18 -7.17 20.10
CA VAL A 652 -1.21 -8.11 20.50
C VAL A 652 -1.34 -9.23 19.46
N PRO A 653 -1.44 -10.52 19.89
CA PRO A 653 -1.70 -11.59 18.94
C PRO A 653 -3.01 -11.39 18.19
N LEU A 654 -3.00 -11.62 16.88
CA LEU A 654 -4.19 -11.48 16.04
C LEU A 654 -5.37 -12.31 16.54
N SER A 655 -5.10 -13.53 17.04
CA SER A 655 -6.13 -14.43 17.59
C SER A 655 -6.94 -13.83 18.73
N GLU A 656 -6.38 -12.87 19.47
CA GLU A 656 -7.02 -12.18 20.59
C GLU A 656 -7.72 -10.89 20.19
N MET A 657 -7.61 -10.47 18.93
CA MET A 657 -8.14 -9.18 18.45
C MET A 657 -9.50 -9.29 17.77
N PHE A 658 -10.02 -10.49 17.54
CA PHE A 658 -11.33 -10.64 16.93
C PHE A 658 -12.44 -10.08 17.84
N GLY A 659 -13.31 -9.28 17.25
CA GLY A 659 -14.37 -8.58 17.98
C GLY A 659 -13.91 -7.40 18.85
N TYR A 660 -12.67 -7.01 18.76
CA TYR A 660 -12.11 -5.92 19.55
C TYR A 660 -12.80 -4.57 19.31
N ALA A 661 -13.18 -4.26 18.07
CA ALA A 661 -13.90 -3.03 17.75
C ALA A 661 -15.19 -2.86 18.59
N THR A 662 -15.99 -3.91 18.68
CA THR A 662 -17.22 -3.92 19.48
C THR A 662 -16.92 -3.79 20.98
N ASN A 663 -15.91 -4.50 21.45
CA ASN A 663 -15.51 -4.46 22.86
C ASN A 663 -14.99 -3.08 23.26
N LEU A 664 -14.13 -2.48 22.44
CA LEU A 664 -13.61 -1.13 22.66
C LEU A 664 -14.72 -0.09 22.71
N ARG A 665 -15.66 -0.12 21.77
CA ARG A 665 -16.81 0.80 21.74
C ARG A 665 -17.68 0.65 22.98
N SER A 666 -17.94 -0.56 23.41
CA SER A 666 -18.73 -0.84 24.63
C SER A 666 -18.05 -0.28 25.88
N ARG A 667 -16.73 -0.45 26.02
CA ARG A 667 -15.95 0.02 27.17
C ARG A 667 -15.75 1.53 27.21
N THR A 668 -15.72 2.19 26.05
CA THR A 668 -15.40 3.60 25.91
C THR A 668 -16.61 4.46 25.52
N GLN A 669 -17.82 3.92 25.60
CA GLN A 669 -19.06 4.61 25.21
C GLN A 669 -18.99 5.20 23.78
N GLY A 670 -18.38 4.45 22.87
CA GLY A 670 -18.21 4.84 21.48
C GLY A 670 -17.09 5.85 21.18
N ARG A 671 -16.32 6.28 22.20
CA ARG A 671 -15.27 7.29 22.02
C ARG A 671 -13.89 6.73 21.68
N GLY A 672 -13.67 5.42 21.87
CA GLY A 672 -12.40 4.78 21.55
C GLY A 672 -12.27 4.47 20.06
N GLN A 673 -11.08 4.72 19.52
CA GLN A 673 -10.68 4.34 18.18
C GLN A 673 -9.41 3.50 18.25
N TYR A 674 -9.23 2.58 17.32
CA TYR A 674 -8.00 1.81 17.23
C TYR A 674 -7.60 1.57 15.77
N THR A 675 -6.33 1.35 15.60
CA THR A 675 -5.74 0.86 14.35
C THR A 675 -4.95 -0.39 14.64
N MET A 676 -4.88 -1.28 13.68
CA MET A 676 -4.19 -2.55 13.78
C MET A 676 -3.50 -2.86 12.47
N GLU A 677 -2.21 -3.15 12.53
CA GLU A 677 -1.42 -3.54 11.37
C GLU A 677 -0.57 -4.79 11.69
N PRO A 678 -0.32 -5.68 10.70
CA PRO A 678 0.61 -6.79 10.89
C PRO A 678 2.00 -6.26 11.26
N SER A 679 2.64 -6.89 12.25
CA SER A 679 3.99 -6.53 12.67
C SER A 679 4.97 -7.67 12.39
N HIS A 680 4.90 -8.75 13.16
CA HIS A 680 5.82 -9.87 13.10
C HIS A 680 5.17 -11.16 13.59
N TYR A 681 5.88 -12.27 13.48
CA TYR A 681 5.49 -13.55 14.02
C TYR A 681 6.33 -13.88 15.25
N VAL A 682 5.71 -14.46 16.26
CA VAL A 682 6.39 -14.95 17.45
C VAL A 682 5.95 -16.37 17.77
N GLU A 683 6.73 -17.07 18.58
CA GLU A 683 6.36 -18.41 19.05
C GLU A 683 5.07 -18.38 19.86
N LEU A 684 4.17 -19.30 19.54
CA LEU A 684 2.94 -19.51 20.28
C LEU A 684 3.26 -20.12 21.64
N PRO A 685 2.61 -19.69 22.74
CA PRO A 685 2.77 -20.33 24.04
C PRO A 685 2.47 -21.83 23.98
N LYS A 686 3.28 -22.64 24.67
CA LYS A 686 3.24 -24.10 24.58
C LYS A 686 1.84 -24.71 24.82
N SER A 687 1.11 -24.18 25.79
CA SER A 687 -0.25 -24.64 26.08
C SER A 687 -1.24 -24.41 24.94
N LEU A 688 -1.09 -23.30 24.21
CA LEU A 688 -1.92 -22.97 23.04
C LEU A 688 -1.49 -23.79 21.82
N GLN A 689 -0.18 -24.02 21.67
CA GLN A 689 0.36 -24.88 20.63
C GLN A 689 -0.18 -26.30 20.75
N GLU A 690 -0.15 -26.89 21.93
CA GLU A 690 -0.69 -28.23 22.21
C GLU A 690 -2.17 -28.33 21.86
N LYS A 691 -2.99 -27.33 22.20
CA LYS A 691 -4.40 -27.26 21.82
C LYS A 691 -4.63 -27.23 20.31
N LEU A 692 -3.86 -26.43 19.60
CA LEU A 692 -3.97 -26.33 18.14
C LEU A 692 -3.55 -27.60 17.44
N VAL A 693 -2.44 -28.21 17.86
CA VAL A 693 -1.94 -29.47 17.32
C VAL A 693 -2.97 -30.60 17.57
N SER A 694 -3.53 -30.69 18.79
CA SER A 694 -4.55 -31.69 19.14
C SER A 694 -5.82 -31.52 18.30
N LYS A 695 -6.28 -30.32 18.13
CA LYS A 695 -7.48 -30.01 17.33
C LYS A 695 -7.34 -30.43 15.86
N ARG A 696 -6.13 -30.25 15.29
CA ARG A 696 -5.86 -30.64 13.89
C ARG A 696 -5.61 -32.13 13.69
N SER A 697 -5.09 -32.83 14.71
CA SER A 697 -4.91 -34.28 14.66
C SER A 697 -6.17 -35.10 14.88
N GLY A 698 -7.31 -34.43 15.07
CA GLY A 698 -8.60 -35.14 15.28
C GLY A 698 -8.74 -35.79 16.64
N HIS A 699 -7.88 -35.51 17.57
CA HIS A 699 -7.98 -35.96 18.98
C HIS A 699 -8.59 -34.82 19.79
N GLU A 700 -9.90 -34.67 19.71
CA GLU A 700 -10.65 -33.91 20.73
C GLU A 700 -10.56 -34.67 22.03
N ALA A 701 -10.02 -34.03 23.06
CA ALA A 701 -10.07 -34.52 24.43
C ALA A 701 -11.39 -34.11 25.09
#